data_b75326660ca4b446f11804b12ed3bfda
#
_entry.id   b75326660ca4b446f11804b12ed3bfda
#
_cell.length_a   1.000
_cell.length_b   1.000
_cell.length_c   1.000
_cell.angle_alpha   90.00
_cell.angle_beta   90.00
_cell.angle_gamma   90.00
#
_symmetry.space_group_name_H-M   'P 1'
#
loop_
_entity.id
_entity.type
_entity.pdbx_description
1 polymer ?
#
loop_
_entity_poly.entity_id
_entity_poly.type
_entity_poly.pdbx_seq_one_letter_code
_entity_poly.pdbx_strand_id
1 'polypeptide(L)'
;MTKFNQLQTKDEFAKLLGLKSDKYINYLLYNIQTDNLYTTFPIPKKNGGERVIHAPKKELKFLQKKLADILWECYLESLESKSKDKNFKIPVLSHAFEKGKSIITNSQMHRNKKYILNIDLKDFFDSFNFGRVRGFFIKDRDFAVSPEIATVIAQIACYQGKLPQGAPSSPIITNLITRILDYRIVKIAKKYRFTYSRYADDMTFSTNRELNSNKLRASKELGNFLTELEEVIISSGFEINPKKTRLSNNMQRQEVTGLVVNKKINVKREYIKNTRAMAFQLYKDGAFEINKTPGTINQLTGRFAFIFQIDQYNNYLLYKKSLIQNNLDSQKYLLGRNSSKKSESKYYWKYIFYNKDLRKELFDNKKQNTYNLPTEFYSISKEQKKTYMSLFNSREKEYKKFLFYKYFFGNDKPIIVTEGKTDPRYIKAALKNLYHKYPELIEKVGNNFVFKIEFLNHTNTIEYLFNVPEGGEGFKYWYNYFSDKSYYNDEGKKKFFALDPEERILYANYITYFQQLTDNIPNYPTIFLFDNEPNNRNGKDKSPLFLFANHAKDLMNPQNKDAKSSKSLESKISDNLEKIRREKPCRINKNGSLYIMATPLVSSKNDGNFSDIEDLLLSRNSAPTLKGKEFQKDGGDNHYGKEIFSKYVLKNYKEFDFTEFIALLDGIRDNILDYKS
;
A
#
# COMPACT_ATOMS: atom_id res chain seq x y z
N MET A 1 -28.46 1.26 -22.96
CA MET A 1 -27.62 1.10 -24.16
C MET A 1 -26.33 1.84 -23.91
N THR A 2 -25.18 1.25 -24.22
CA THR A 2 -23.88 1.86 -24.02
C THR A 2 -23.60 2.95 -25.07
N LYS A 3 -22.67 3.85 -24.79
CA LYS A 3 -22.22 4.88 -25.76
C LYS A 3 -21.76 4.29 -27.11
N PHE A 4 -21.35 3.01 -27.12
CA PHE A 4 -20.91 2.33 -28.35
C PHE A 4 -22.04 2.05 -29.35
N ASN A 5 -23.25 1.69 -28.91
CA ASN A 5 -24.36 1.36 -29.81
C ASN A 5 -24.87 2.56 -30.63
N GLN A 6 -24.44 3.76 -30.30
CA GLN A 6 -24.84 4.99 -30.99
C GLN A 6 -23.84 5.43 -32.05
N LEU A 7 -22.66 4.78 -32.11
CA LEU A 7 -21.58 5.15 -32.99
C LEU A 7 -21.87 4.67 -34.44
N GLN A 8 -21.84 5.60 -35.37
CA GLN A 8 -22.02 5.30 -36.80
C GLN A 8 -20.71 5.43 -37.60
N THR A 9 -19.83 6.35 -37.21
CA THR A 9 -18.64 6.75 -37.97
C THR A 9 -17.34 6.59 -37.16
N LYS A 10 -16.20 6.47 -37.88
CA LYS A 10 -14.86 6.49 -37.25
C LYS A 10 -14.56 7.80 -36.53
N ASP A 11 -15.09 8.94 -37.04
CA ASP A 11 -14.86 10.23 -36.40
C ASP A 11 -15.58 10.34 -35.03
N GLU A 12 -16.80 9.81 -34.96
CA GLU A 12 -17.52 9.69 -33.68
C GLU A 12 -16.78 8.79 -32.68
N PHE A 13 -16.24 7.67 -33.15
CA PHE A 13 -15.42 6.79 -32.35
C PHE A 13 -14.12 7.49 -31.89
N ALA A 14 -13.46 8.25 -32.77
CA ALA A 14 -12.29 9.04 -32.38
C ALA A 14 -12.62 10.10 -31.31
N LYS A 15 -13.75 10.79 -31.44
CA LYS A 15 -14.25 11.75 -30.43
C LYS A 15 -14.55 11.07 -29.10
N LEU A 16 -15.12 9.86 -29.12
CA LEU A 16 -15.34 9.05 -27.91
C LEU A 16 -14.01 8.72 -27.20
N LEU A 17 -12.94 8.46 -27.97
CA LEU A 17 -11.59 8.27 -27.44
C LEU A 17 -10.92 9.57 -26.96
N GLY A 18 -11.62 10.72 -27.04
CA GLY A 18 -11.09 12.03 -26.64
C GLY A 18 -10.10 12.62 -27.65
N LEU A 19 -10.19 12.22 -28.92
CA LEU A 19 -9.43 12.78 -30.05
C LEU A 19 -10.27 13.84 -30.77
N LYS A 20 -9.61 14.77 -31.47
CA LYS A 20 -10.30 15.80 -32.25
C LYS A 20 -10.96 15.24 -33.52
N SER A 21 -10.36 14.21 -34.12
CA SER A 21 -10.85 13.54 -35.33
C SER A 21 -10.20 12.16 -35.47
N ASP A 22 -10.65 11.38 -36.44
CA ASP A 22 -10.10 10.08 -36.81
C ASP A 22 -8.71 10.13 -37.50
N LYS A 23 -8.24 11.32 -37.91
CA LYS A 23 -6.95 11.52 -38.57
C LYS A 23 -5.76 10.92 -37.81
N TYR A 24 -5.78 11.04 -36.48
CA TYR A 24 -4.71 10.48 -35.64
C TYR A 24 -4.73 8.95 -35.65
N ILE A 25 -5.91 8.35 -35.60
CA ILE A 25 -6.08 6.89 -35.71
C ILE A 25 -5.59 6.41 -37.07
N ASN A 26 -6.04 7.06 -38.14
CA ASN A 26 -5.66 6.72 -39.52
C ASN A 26 -4.14 6.84 -39.73
N TYR A 27 -3.52 7.89 -39.17
CA TYR A 27 -2.06 8.07 -39.19
C TYR A 27 -1.33 6.91 -38.54
N LEU A 28 -1.73 6.50 -37.32
CA LEU A 28 -1.09 5.38 -36.64
C LEU A 28 -1.28 4.05 -37.34
N LEU A 29 -2.50 3.76 -37.82
CA LEU A 29 -2.84 2.46 -38.41
C LEU A 29 -2.31 2.27 -39.83
N TYR A 30 -2.34 3.32 -40.64
CA TYR A 30 -2.06 3.20 -42.11
C TYR A 30 -0.73 3.85 -42.51
N ASN A 31 -0.29 4.97 -41.88
CA ASN A 31 0.95 5.61 -42.26
C ASN A 31 2.16 4.99 -41.53
N ILE A 32 2.06 4.79 -40.20
CA ILE A 32 3.15 4.17 -39.41
C ILE A 32 3.10 2.65 -39.53
N GLN A 33 1.92 2.08 -39.67
CA GLN A 33 1.57 0.65 -39.56
C GLN A 33 1.70 0.10 -38.14
N THR A 34 0.70 -0.66 -37.70
CA THR A 34 0.59 -1.12 -36.28
C THR A 34 1.81 -1.95 -35.86
N ASP A 35 2.39 -2.75 -36.77
CA ASP A 35 3.53 -3.62 -36.46
C ASP A 35 4.79 -2.83 -36.08
N ASN A 36 4.96 -1.63 -36.63
CA ASN A 36 6.07 -0.74 -36.28
C ASN A 36 5.90 -0.03 -34.94
N LEU A 37 4.72 -0.14 -34.33
CA LEU A 37 4.37 0.51 -33.07
C LEU A 37 4.57 -0.38 -31.83
N TYR A 38 5.23 -1.53 -31.96
CA TYR A 38 5.55 -2.43 -30.85
C TYR A 38 7.05 -2.60 -30.66
N THR A 39 7.42 -2.88 -29.41
CA THR A 39 8.74 -3.37 -29.03
C THR A 39 8.57 -4.76 -28.43
N THR A 40 9.31 -5.73 -28.96
CA THR A 40 9.23 -7.12 -28.53
C THR A 40 10.46 -7.51 -27.70
N PHE A 41 10.23 -8.13 -26.53
CA PHE A 41 11.30 -8.65 -25.68
C PHE A 41 10.85 -9.90 -24.92
N PRO A 42 11.78 -10.84 -24.62
CA PRO A 42 11.49 -12.02 -23.83
C PRO A 42 11.55 -11.74 -22.34
N ILE A 43 10.72 -12.44 -21.57
CA ILE A 43 10.78 -12.51 -20.10
C ILE A 43 10.90 -13.99 -19.69
N PRO A 44 11.88 -14.38 -18.85
CA PRO A 44 12.04 -15.76 -18.41
C PRO A 44 10.84 -16.26 -17.60
N LYS A 45 10.38 -17.48 -17.89
CA LYS A 45 9.34 -18.17 -17.08
C LYS A 45 9.96 -18.87 -15.88
N LYS A 46 9.23 -19.00 -14.78
CA LYS A 46 9.69 -19.67 -13.54
C LYS A 46 10.07 -21.14 -13.76
N ASN A 47 9.44 -21.81 -14.71
CA ASN A 47 9.61 -23.24 -14.98
C ASN A 47 10.48 -23.50 -16.23
N GLY A 48 11.31 -22.54 -16.63
CA GLY A 48 12.12 -22.61 -17.84
C GLY A 48 11.34 -22.10 -19.09
N GLY A 49 12.12 -21.73 -20.12
CA GLY A 49 11.61 -21.09 -21.33
C GLY A 49 11.31 -19.60 -21.14
N GLU A 50 10.84 -18.97 -22.21
CA GLU A 50 10.60 -17.53 -22.28
C GLU A 50 9.14 -17.22 -22.60
N ARG A 51 8.71 -16.04 -22.17
CA ARG A 51 7.46 -15.42 -22.56
C ARG A 51 7.79 -14.18 -23.37
N VAL A 52 7.30 -14.13 -24.59
CA VAL A 52 7.49 -12.97 -25.46
C VAL A 52 6.45 -11.92 -25.09
N ILE A 53 6.91 -10.71 -24.83
CA ILE A 53 6.07 -9.55 -24.53
C ILE A 53 6.14 -8.58 -25.71
N HIS A 54 4.98 -8.14 -26.17
CA HIS A 54 4.83 -7.14 -27.21
C HIS A 54 4.30 -5.84 -26.56
N ALA A 55 5.20 -4.93 -26.25
CA ALA A 55 4.87 -3.66 -25.60
C ALA A 55 4.60 -2.57 -26.64
N PRO A 56 3.42 -1.94 -26.64
CA PRO A 56 3.13 -0.84 -27.56
C PRO A 56 3.97 0.38 -27.24
N LYS A 57 4.47 1.09 -28.27
CA LYS A 57 5.12 2.38 -28.16
C LYS A 57 4.15 3.45 -27.64
N LYS A 58 4.67 4.60 -27.24
CA LYS A 58 3.94 5.64 -26.48
C LYS A 58 2.62 6.05 -27.15
N GLU A 59 2.62 6.23 -28.45
CA GLU A 59 1.49 6.71 -29.25
C GLU A 59 0.35 5.69 -29.25
N LEU A 60 0.65 4.44 -29.63
CA LEU A 60 -0.33 3.35 -29.63
C LEU A 60 -0.78 3.00 -28.21
N LYS A 61 0.15 3.01 -27.26
CA LYS A 61 -0.16 2.77 -25.84
C LYS A 61 -1.17 3.78 -25.27
N PHE A 62 -1.06 5.05 -25.68
CA PHE A 62 -2.03 6.09 -25.30
C PHE A 62 -3.42 5.74 -25.84
N LEU A 63 -3.53 5.39 -27.12
CA LEU A 63 -4.79 5.03 -27.77
C LEU A 63 -5.42 3.78 -27.14
N GLN A 64 -4.62 2.73 -26.92
CA GLN A 64 -5.07 1.51 -26.27
C GLN A 64 -5.53 1.72 -24.81
N LYS A 65 -4.91 2.64 -24.07
CA LYS A 65 -5.39 3.02 -22.71
C LYS A 65 -6.75 3.69 -22.79
N LYS A 66 -6.93 4.65 -23.70
CA LYS A 66 -8.22 5.32 -23.90
C LYS A 66 -9.32 4.31 -24.27
N LEU A 67 -9.01 3.39 -25.19
CA LEU A 67 -9.92 2.31 -25.54
C LEU A 67 -10.26 1.42 -24.33
N ALA A 68 -9.26 1.02 -23.53
CA ALA A 68 -9.47 0.20 -22.35
C ALA A 68 -10.36 0.91 -21.32
N ASP A 69 -10.13 2.20 -21.07
CA ASP A 69 -10.91 2.98 -20.10
C ASP A 69 -12.38 3.04 -20.50
N ILE A 70 -12.67 3.31 -21.79
CA ILE A 70 -14.04 3.38 -22.30
C ILE A 70 -14.73 2.00 -22.31
N LEU A 71 -14.00 0.95 -22.68
CA LEU A 71 -14.54 -0.41 -22.60
C LEU A 71 -14.89 -0.79 -21.15
N TRP A 72 -14.09 -0.35 -20.17
CA TRP A 72 -14.40 -0.52 -18.75
C TRP A 72 -15.66 0.24 -18.34
N GLU A 73 -15.81 1.50 -18.73
CA GLU A 73 -17.01 2.30 -18.44
C GLU A 73 -18.26 1.59 -18.97
N CYS A 74 -18.26 1.22 -20.25
CA CYS A 74 -19.39 0.54 -20.87
C CYS A 74 -19.70 -0.82 -20.23
N TYR A 75 -18.67 -1.57 -19.84
CA TYR A 75 -18.86 -2.83 -19.13
C TYR A 75 -19.53 -2.62 -17.78
N LEU A 76 -19.09 -1.64 -16.99
CA LEU A 76 -19.68 -1.32 -15.68
C LEU A 76 -21.12 -0.83 -15.82
N GLU A 77 -21.42 0.06 -16.78
CA GLU A 77 -22.77 0.52 -17.10
C GLU A 77 -23.70 -0.67 -17.46
N SER A 78 -23.20 -1.62 -18.26
CA SER A 78 -23.92 -2.85 -18.60
C SER A 78 -24.22 -3.72 -17.37
N LEU A 79 -23.26 -3.85 -16.45
CA LEU A 79 -23.46 -4.59 -15.21
C LEU A 79 -24.50 -3.91 -14.29
N GLU A 80 -24.44 -2.58 -14.15
CA GLU A 80 -25.38 -1.80 -13.33
C GLU A 80 -26.80 -1.88 -13.89
N SER A 81 -26.97 -1.74 -15.20
CA SER A 81 -28.28 -1.83 -15.84
C SER A 81 -28.93 -3.20 -15.61
N LYS A 82 -28.15 -4.27 -15.70
CA LYS A 82 -28.59 -5.65 -15.49
C LYS A 82 -28.81 -5.96 -14.00
N SER A 83 -28.12 -5.30 -13.07
CA SER A 83 -28.30 -5.49 -11.62
C SER A 83 -29.59 -4.88 -11.06
N LYS A 84 -30.20 -3.92 -11.79
CA LYS A 84 -31.50 -3.35 -11.42
C LYS A 84 -32.64 -4.37 -11.56
N ASP A 85 -32.48 -5.39 -12.36
CA ASP A 85 -33.38 -6.53 -12.40
C ASP A 85 -33.11 -7.45 -11.20
N LYS A 86 -34.02 -7.42 -10.20
CA LYS A 86 -33.94 -8.21 -8.95
C LYS A 86 -33.74 -9.71 -9.19
N ASN A 87 -34.13 -10.20 -10.36
CA ASN A 87 -34.04 -11.60 -10.77
C ASN A 87 -32.69 -11.96 -11.44
N PHE A 88 -31.83 -10.98 -11.76
CA PHE A 88 -30.64 -11.19 -12.55
C PHE A 88 -29.38 -10.82 -11.77
N LYS A 89 -28.87 -11.72 -10.95
CA LYS A 89 -27.51 -11.60 -10.38
C LYS A 89 -26.50 -12.13 -11.39
N ILE A 90 -25.76 -11.22 -12.05
CA ILE A 90 -24.63 -11.59 -12.89
C ILE A 90 -23.46 -11.97 -11.96
N PRO A 91 -23.06 -13.25 -11.91
CA PRO A 91 -21.86 -13.60 -11.17
C PRO A 91 -20.63 -13.06 -11.92
N VAL A 92 -19.85 -12.18 -11.31
CA VAL A 92 -18.54 -11.80 -11.82
C VAL A 92 -17.58 -12.95 -11.50
N LEU A 93 -17.33 -13.81 -12.49
CA LEU A 93 -16.57 -15.05 -12.35
C LEU A 93 -15.07 -14.85 -12.63
N SER A 94 -14.73 -13.83 -13.41
CA SER A 94 -13.33 -13.43 -13.63
C SER A 94 -12.80 -12.64 -12.44
N HIS A 95 -11.58 -12.97 -12.00
CA HIS A 95 -10.86 -12.26 -10.96
C HIS A 95 -9.55 -11.63 -11.47
N ALA A 96 -9.09 -12.01 -12.67
CA ALA A 96 -7.99 -11.33 -13.33
C ALA A 96 -8.50 -10.12 -14.11
N PHE A 97 -7.71 -9.06 -14.12
CA PHE A 97 -7.99 -7.86 -14.89
C PHE A 97 -9.34 -7.19 -14.56
N GLU A 98 -9.93 -7.48 -13.43
CA GLU A 98 -11.23 -6.97 -12.99
C GLU A 98 -11.03 -5.97 -11.85
N LYS A 99 -11.66 -4.78 -11.94
CA LYS A 99 -11.54 -3.76 -10.88
C LYS A 99 -12.05 -4.29 -9.54
N GLY A 100 -11.26 -4.10 -8.47
CA GLY A 100 -11.59 -4.59 -7.13
C GLY A 100 -11.40 -6.10 -6.93
N LYS A 101 -10.92 -6.83 -7.94
CA LYS A 101 -10.59 -8.26 -7.86
C LYS A 101 -9.09 -8.50 -7.84
N SER A 102 -8.67 -9.68 -7.38
CA SER A 102 -7.25 -10.04 -7.29
C SER A 102 -7.10 -11.56 -7.10
N ILE A 103 -5.85 -12.04 -7.04
CA ILE A 103 -5.54 -13.43 -6.66
C ILE A 103 -6.14 -13.80 -5.29
N ILE A 104 -6.26 -12.81 -4.38
CA ILE A 104 -6.83 -13.02 -3.03
C ILE A 104 -8.33 -13.28 -3.12
N THR A 105 -9.07 -12.46 -3.87
CA THR A 105 -10.52 -12.64 -4.04
C THR A 105 -10.85 -13.92 -4.80
N ASN A 106 -10.02 -14.34 -5.76
CA ASN A 106 -10.12 -15.61 -6.43
C ASN A 106 -9.93 -16.78 -5.45
N SER A 107 -8.85 -16.76 -4.71
CA SER A 107 -8.55 -17.80 -3.70
C SER A 107 -9.61 -17.90 -2.61
N GLN A 108 -10.25 -16.78 -2.24
CA GLN A 108 -11.31 -16.74 -1.24
C GLN A 108 -12.54 -17.59 -1.63
N MET A 109 -12.85 -17.67 -2.91
CA MET A 109 -14.00 -18.50 -3.38
C MET A 109 -13.77 -19.98 -3.14
N HIS A 110 -12.53 -20.44 -3.13
CA HIS A 110 -12.12 -21.83 -3.04
C HIS A 110 -11.52 -22.22 -1.70
N ARG A 111 -11.57 -21.31 -0.71
CA ARG A 111 -11.04 -21.57 0.63
C ARG A 111 -11.82 -22.65 1.37
N ASN A 112 -11.10 -23.54 2.08
CA ASN A 112 -11.67 -24.57 2.94
C ASN A 112 -12.61 -25.50 2.19
N LYS A 113 -12.18 -26.00 1.03
CA LYS A 113 -12.90 -26.96 0.20
C LYS A 113 -12.25 -28.33 0.27
N LYS A 114 -13.07 -29.39 0.14
CA LYS A 114 -12.57 -30.76 0.18
C LYS A 114 -11.75 -31.10 -1.05
N TYR A 115 -12.19 -30.65 -2.23
CA TYR A 115 -11.50 -30.86 -3.50
C TYR A 115 -11.37 -29.55 -4.27
N ILE A 116 -10.23 -29.37 -4.92
CA ILE A 116 -9.94 -28.27 -5.84
C ILE A 116 -9.38 -28.85 -7.12
N LEU A 117 -9.98 -28.50 -8.25
CA LEU A 117 -9.52 -28.77 -9.59
C LEU A 117 -9.08 -27.47 -10.23
N ASN A 118 -7.82 -27.39 -10.62
CA ASN A 118 -7.26 -26.29 -11.41
C ASN A 118 -7.09 -26.76 -12.86
N ILE A 119 -7.50 -25.92 -13.79
CA ILE A 119 -7.38 -26.15 -15.24
C ILE A 119 -6.80 -24.88 -15.86
N ASP A 120 -5.80 -25.03 -16.72
CA ASP A 120 -5.12 -23.93 -17.42
C ASP A 120 -5.51 -24.00 -18.91
N LEU A 121 -5.88 -22.84 -19.49
CA LEU A 121 -6.15 -22.73 -20.92
C LEU A 121 -4.81 -22.51 -21.66
N LYS A 122 -4.57 -23.38 -22.66
CA LYS A 122 -3.37 -23.31 -23.48
C LYS A 122 -3.39 -22.07 -24.35
N ASP A 123 -2.25 -21.37 -24.44
CA ASP A 123 -2.02 -20.22 -25.32
C ASP A 123 -3.18 -19.18 -25.31
N PHE A 124 -3.66 -18.86 -24.11
CA PHE A 124 -4.89 -18.08 -23.87
C PHE A 124 -4.95 -16.78 -24.69
N PHE A 125 -3.89 -15.95 -24.67
CA PHE A 125 -3.91 -14.68 -25.41
C PHE A 125 -3.88 -14.91 -26.92
N ASP A 126 -3.18 -15.93 -27.40
CA ASP A 126 -3.10 -16.26 -28.81
C ASP A 126 -4.41 -16.79 -29.38
N SER A 127 -5.31 -17.29 -28.52
CA SER A 127 -6.66 -17.71 -28.89
C SER A 127 -7.59 -16.56 -29.31
N PHE A 128 -7.20 -15.31 -29.04
CA PHE A 128 -7.96 -14.13 -29.43
C PHE A 128 -7.39 -13.53 -30.72
N ASN A 129 -7.76 -14.11 -31.85
CA ASN A 129 -7.37 -13.57 -33.16
C ASN A 129 -8.19 -12.33 -33.55
N PHE A 130 -7.73 -11.63 -34.57
CA PHE A 130 -8.36 -10.42 -35.11
C PHE A 130 -9.84 -10.62 -35.44
N GLY A 131 -10.18 -11.72 -36.13
CA GLY A 131 -11.56 -12.03 -36.51
C GLY A 131 -12.47 -12.24 -35.31
N ARG A 132 -11.97 -12.88 -34.25
CA ARG A 132 -12.69 -13.10 -33.02
C ARG A 132 -12.94 -11.78 -32.25
N VAL A 133 -11.95 -10.90 -32.17
CA VAL A 133 -12.09 -9.58 -31.54
C VAL A 133 -13.09 -8.73 -32.35
N ARG A 134 -12.91 -8.62 -33.64
CA ARG A 134 -13.83 -7.89 -34.54
C ARG A 134 -15.26 -8.43 -34.43
N GLY A 135 -15.43 -9.75 -34.56
CA GLY A 135 -16.74 -10.40 -34.51
C GLY A 135 -17.47 -10.20 -33.16
N PHE A 136 -16.71 -10.16 -32.05
CA PHE A 136 -17.29 -9.84 -30.74
C PHE A 136 -17.92 -8.45 -30.74
N PHE A 137 -17.21 -7.41 -31.15
CA PHE A 137 -17.73 -6.04 -31.13
C PHE A 137 -18.90 -5.80 -32.06
N ILE A 138 -19.04 -6.60 -33.15
CA ILE A 138 -20.21 -6.57 -34.05
C ILE A 138 -21.42 -7.25 -33.39
N LYS A 139 -21.22 -8.40 -32.73
CA LYS A 139 -22.32 -9.32 -32.35
C LYS A 139 -22.76 -9.17 -30.87
N ASP A 140 -21.91 -8.62 -30.00
CA ASP A 140 -22.25 -8.49 -28.60
C ASP A 140 -23.29 -7.39 -28.39
N ARG A 141 -24.35 -7.69 -27.62
CA ARG A 141 -25.49 -6.78 -27.39
C ARG A 141 -25.13 -5.46 -26.70
N ASP A 142 -24.09 -5.47 -25.90
CA ASP A 142 -23.67 -4.29 -25.13
C ASP A 142 -22.85 -3.33 -26.01
N PHE A 143 -22.24 -3.81 -27.09
CA PHE A 143 -21.40 -3.04 -28.01
C PHE A 143 -22.07 -2.85 -29.38
N ALA A 144 -22.38 -3.89 -30.13
CA ALA A 144 -23.10 -3.92 -31.40
C ALA A 144 -22.70 -2.78 -32.37
N VAL A 145 -21.41 -2.54 -32.53
CA VAL A 145 -20.88 -1.44 -33.38
C VAL A 145 -20.88 -1.87 -34.87
N SER A 146 -20.81 -0.86 -35.77
CA SER A 146 -20.66 -1.11 -37.18
C SER A 146 -19.42 -1.95 -37.51
N PRO A 147 -19.43 -2.73 -38.61
CA PRO A 147 -18.27 -3.51 -39.03
C PRO A 147 -17.01 -2.68 -39.23
N GLU A 148 -17.15 -1.42 -39.59
CA GLU A 148 -16.06 -0.47 -39.79
C GLU A 148 -15.39 -0.13 -38.45
N ILE A 149 -16.18 0.26 -37.44
CA ILE A 149 -15.67 0.59 -36.09
C ILE A 149 -15.07 -0.65 -35.42
N ALA A 150 -15.72 -1.81 -35.54
CA ALA A 150 -15.19 -3.08 -35.03
C ALA A 150 -13.82 -3.42 -35.62
N THR A 151 -13.63 -3.13 -36.92
CA THR A 151 -12.36 -3.32 -37.61
C THR A 151 -11.28 -2.40 -37.03
N VAL A 152 -11.59 -1.11 -36.80
CA VAL A 152 -10.66 -0.16 -36.20
C VAL A 152 -10.30 -0.57 -34.77
N ILE A 153 -11.27 -1.00 -33.94
CA ILE A 153 -11.01 -1.53 -32.61
C ILE A 153 -10.05 -2.72 -32.67
N ALA A 154 -10.30 -3.67 -33.55
CA ALA A 154 -9.44 -4.84 -33.72
C ALA A 154 -8.02 -4.48 -34.22
N GLN A 155 -7.89 -3.49 -35.12
CA GLN A 155 -6.60 -2.98 -35.59
C GLN A 155 -5.79 -2.28 -34.45
N ILE A 156 -6.44 -1.51 -33.60
CA ILE A 156 -5.81 -0.87 -32.44
C ILE A 156 -5.37 -1.92 -31.41
N ALA A 157 -6.17 -2.98 -31.21
CA ALA A 157 -5.97 -3.94 -30.14
C ALA A 157 -5.01 -5.08 -30.48
N CYS A 158 -4.97 -5.52 -31.75
CA CYS A 158 -4.21 -6.68 -32.17
C CYS A 158 -2.82 -6.32 -32.72
N TYR A 159 -1.89 -7.23 -32.54
CA TYR A 159 -0.56 -7.24 -33.11
C TYR A 159 -0.35 -8.57 -33.84
N GLN A 160 0.10 -8.54 -35.10
CA GLN A 160 0.26 -9.74 -35.94
C GLN A 160 -0.97 -10.66 -35.91
N GLY A 161 -2.16 -10.05 -35.97
CA GLY A 161 -3.43 -10.76 -36.05
C GLY A 161 -3.95 -11.35 -34.71
N LYS A 162 -3.32 -11.10 -33.57
CA LYS A 162 -3.69 -11.62 -32.24
C LYS A 162 -3.65 -10.54 -31.17
N LEU A 163 -4.34 -10.75 -30.03
CA LEU A 163 -4.18 -9.88 -28.86
C LEU A 163 -2.80 -10.07 -28.22
N PRO A 164 -1.96 -9.01 -28.16
CA PRO A 164 -0.62 -9.12 -27.63
C PRO A 164 -0.59 -9.15 -26.10
N GLN A 165 0.35 -9.93 -25.54
CA GLN A 165 0.69 -9.82 -24.12
C GLN A 165 1.56 -8.58 -23.91
N GLY A 166 1.01 -7.59 -23.18
CA GLY A 166 1.69 -6.31 -22.88
C GLY A 166 0.92 -5.07 -23.31
N ALA A 167 -0.13 -5.20 -24.12
CA ALA A 167 -0.99 -4.09 -24.51
C ALA A 167 -2.05 -3.75 -23.47
N PRO A 168 -2.32 -2.46 -23.19
CA PRO A 168 -3.31 -2.02 -22.20
C PRO A 168 -4.74 -2.46 -22.46
N SER A 169 -5.13 -2.64 -23.73
CA SER A 169 -6.49 -3.04 -24.13
C SER A 169 -6.73 -4.55 -24.05
N SER A 170 -5.67 -5.38 -24.14
CA SER A 170 -5.83 -6.84 -24.15
C SER A 170 -6.54 -7.40 -22.92
N PRO A 171 -6.25 -6.96 -21.68
CA PRO A 171 -6.90 -7.47 -20.47
C PRO A 171 -8.43 -7.35 -20.46
N ILE A 172 -8.96 -6.18 -20.79
CA ILE A 172 -10.42 -5.96 -20.79
C ILE A 172 -11.08 -6.71 -21.94
N ILE A 173 -10.49 -6.71 -23.15
CA ILE A 173 -11.04 -7.42 -24.31
C ILE A 173 -11.11 -8.92 -24.06
N THR A 174 -10.05 -9.52 -23.46
CA THR A 174 -10.08 -10.94 -23.09
C THR A 174 -11.21 -11.23 -22.10
N ASN A 175 -11.43 -10.40 -21.08
CA ASN A 175 -12.51 -10.59 -20.12
C ASN A 175 -13.89 -10.47 -20.77
N LEU A 176 -14.10 -9.49 -21.66
CA LEU A 176 -15.36 -9.29 -22.36
C LEU A 176 -15.73 -10.52 -23.23
N ILE A 177 -14.79 -11.03 -24.00
CA ILE A 177 -15.03 -12.18 -24.89
C ILE A 177 -15.20 -13.48 -24.07
N THR A 178 -14.34 -13.69 -23.05
CA THR A 178 -14.37 -14.93 -22.26
C THR A 178 -15.60 -15.01 -21.35
N ARG A 179 -16.27 -13.89 -21.06
CA ARG A 179 -17.54 -13.87 -20.33
C ARG A 179 -18.57 -14.87 -20.89
N ILE A 180 -18.57 -15.06 -22.22
CA ILE A 180 -19.47 -16.01 -22.89
C ILE A 180 -19.15 -17.45 -22.45
N LEU A 181 -17.86 -17.82 -22.41
CA LEU A 181 -17.39 -19.10 -21.90
C LEU A 181 -17.76 -19.27 -20.41
N ASP A 182 -17.51 -18.23 -19.59
CA ASP A 182 -17.80 -18.26 -18.16
C ASP A 182 -19.29 -18.57 -17.88
N TYR A 183 -20.22 -18.01 -18.66
CA TYR A 183 -21.66 -18.30 -18.52
C TYR A 183 -22.03 -19.75 -18.85
N ARG A 184 -21.35 -20.36 -19.83
CA ARG A 184 -21.56 -21.77 -20.17
C ARG A 184 -21.00 -22.66 -19.05
N ILE A 185 -19.79 -22.39 -18.61
CA ILE A 185 -19.09 -23.17 -17.57
C ILE A 185 -19.83 -23.09 -16.23
N VAL A 186 -20.35 -21.93 -15.83
CA VAL A 186 -21.06 -21.82 -14.54
C VAL A 186 -22.32 -22.68 -14.49
N LYS A 187 -22.99 -22.92 -15.64
CA LYS A 187 -24.16 -23.83 -15.70
C LYS A 187 -23.72 -25.27 -15.43
N ILE A 188 -22.64 -25.72 -16.07
CA ILE A 188 -22.06 -27.04 -15.85
C ILE A 188 -21.58 -27.18 -14.38
N ALA A 189 -20.82 -26.21 -13.90
CA ALA A 189 -20.33 -26.20 -12.53
C ALA A 189 -21.49 -26.33 -11.51
N LYS A 190 -22.60 -25.61 -11.69
CA LYS A 190 -23.78 -25.70 -10.85
C LYS A 190 -24.44 -27.09 -10.95
N LYS A 191 -24.58 -27.67 -12.14
CA LYS A 191 -25.13 -29.02 -12.38
C LYS A 191 -24.40 -30.07 -11.53
N TYR A 192 -23.05 -29.98 -11.50
CA TYR A 192 -22.18 -30.88 -10.75
C TYR A 192 -21.81 -30.40 -9.35
N ARG A 193 -22.41 -29.32 -8.86
CA ARG A 193 -22.20 -28.70 -7.53
C ARG A 193 -20.75 -28.30 -7.26
N PHE A 194 -20.09 -27.74 -8.27
CA PHE A 194 -18.80 -27.06 -8.14
C PHE A 194 -18.99 -25.55 -8.00
N THR A 195 -18.14 -24.92 -7.19
CA THR A 195 -17.88 -23.48 -7.22
C THR A 195 -16.86 -23.23 -8.32
N TYR A 196 -17.11 -22.26 -9.20
CA TYR A 196 -16.24 -21.91 -10.31
C TYR A 196 -15.77 -20.46 -10.22
N SER A 197 -14.51 -20.20 -10.54
CA SER A 197 -13.98 -18.89 -10.86
C SER A 197 -12.84 -19.00 -11.87
N ARG A 198 -12.48 -17.87 -12.51
CA ARG A 198 -11.39 -17.78 -13.46
C ARG A 198 -10.42 -16.63 -13.12
N TYR A 199 -9.13 -16.87 -13.33
CA TYR A 199 -8.10 -15.85 -13.25
C TYR A 199 -7.26 -15.89 -14.53
N ALA A 200 -7.61 -15.07 -15.54
CA ALA A 200 -7.10 -15.11 -16.90
C ALA A 200 -7.30 -16.51 -17.53
N ASP A 201 -6.20 -17.23 -17.76
CA ASP A 201 -6.13 -18.60 -18.27
C ASP A 201 -6.38 -19.66 -17.21
N ASP A 202 -6.20 -19.34 -15.91
CA ASP A 202 -6.40 -20.27 -14.80
C ASP A 202 -7.89 -20.39 -14.42
N MET A 203 -8.50 -21.52 -14.65
CA MET A 203 -9.84 -21.87 -14.19
C MET A 203 -9.76 -22.72 -12.92
N THR A 204 -10.54 -22.37 -11.92
CA THR A 204 -10.59 -23.12 -10.65
C THR A 204 -11.99 -23.58 -10.33
N PHE A 205 -12.12 -24.86 -10.01
CA PHE A 205 -13.35 -25.51 -9.56
C PHE A 205 -13.14 -26.09 -8.18
N SER A 206 -14.13 -25.99 -7.29
CA SER A 206 -14.02 -26.58 -5.95
C SER A 206 -15.34 -27.10 -5.44
N THR A 207 -15.29 -28.20 -4.65
CA THR A 207 -16.48 -28.83 -4.06
C THR A 207 -16.17 -29.43 -2.71
N ASN A 208 -17.21 -29.57 -1.87
CA ASN A 208 -17.17 -30.34 -0.62
C ASN A 208 -17.80 -31.73 -0.76
N ARG A 209 -18.31 -32.07 -1.97
CA ARG A 209 -18.82 -33.42 -2.24
C ARG A 209 -17.68 -34.42 -2.28
N GLU A 210 -18.00 -35.68 -1.96
CA GLU A 210 -17.04 -36.79 -2.09
C GLU A 210 -16.82 -37.14 -3.56
N LEU A 211 -15.56 -37.03 -4.02
CA LEU A 211 -15.15 -37.39 -5.38
C LEU A 211 -14.40 -38.74 -5.44
N ASN A 212 -13.83 -39.17 -4.31
CA ASN A 212 -12.98 -40.38 -4.22
C ASN A 212 -13.65 -41.52 -3.41
N SER A 213 -14.97 -41.55 -3.37
CA SER A 213 -15.59 -42.76 -2.77
C SER A 213 -15.37 -43.94 -3.72
N ASN A 214 -15.04 -45.11 -3.19
CA ASN A 214 -15.03 -46.38 -3.92
C ASN A 214 -16.39 -46.70 -4.58
N LYS A 215 -17.35 -45.78 -4.53
CA LYS A 215 -18.62 -45.84 -5.23
C LYS A 215 -18.39 -45.41 -6.68
N LEU A 216 -18.58 -46.34 -7.59
CA LEU A 216 -18.54 -46.18 -9.07
C LEU A 216 -19.26 -44.91 -9.56
N ARG A 217 -20.28 -44.45 -8.84
CA ARG A 217 -21.08 -43.25 -9.14
C ARG A 217 -20.29 -41.94 -9.02
N ALA A 218 -19.43 -41.78 -8.02
CA ALA A 218 -18.69 -40.52 -7.82
C ALA A 218 -17.57 -40.34 -8.88
N SER A 219 -16.90 -41.41 -9.27
CA SER A 219 -15.94 -41.45 -10.36
C SER A 219 -16.59 -41.15 -11.72
N LYS A 220 -17.78 -41.72 -11.99
CA LYS A 220 -18.55 -41.48 -13.20
C LYS A 220 -19.04 -40.03 -13.30
N GLU A 221 -19.51 -39.43 -12.19
CA GLU A 221 -19.95 -38.04 -12.16
C GLU A 221 -18.78 -37.06 -12.46
N LEU A 222 -17.57 -37.31 -11.94
CA LEU A 222 -16.40 -36.52 -12.22
C LEU A 222 -15.98 -36.65 -13.69
N GLY A 223 -16.00 -37.85 -14.26
CA GLY A 223 -15.73 -38.10 -15.68
C GLY A 223 -16.69 -37.33 -16.57
N ASN A 224 -18.01 -37.44 -16.33
CA ASN A 224 -19.00 -36.69 -17.09
C ASN A 224 -18.83 -35.17 -16.98
N PHE A 225 -18.50 -34.68 -15.78
CA PHE A 225 -18.19 -33.25 -15.60
C PHE A 225 -17.02 -32.80 -16.46
N LEU A 226 -15.91 -33.55 -16.47
CA LEU A 226 -14.72 -33.22 -17.26
C LEU A 226 -15.00 -33.27 -18.77
N THR A 227 -15.75 -34.24 -19.24
CA THR A 227 -16.14 -34.36 -20.65
C THR A 227 -17.00 -33.17 -21.10
N GLU A 228 -18.10 -32.85 -20.38
CA GLU A 228 -18.93 -31.69 -20.72
C GLU A 228 -18.17 -30.38 -20.65
N LEU A 229 -17.25 -30.25 -19.70
CA LEU A 229 -16.40 -29.06 -19.55
C LEU A 229 -15.45 -28.90 -20.74
N GLU A 230 -14.79 -29.98 -21.16
CA GLU A 230 -13.89 -29.99 -22.29
C GLU A 230 -14.61 -29.65 -23.60
N GLU A 231 -15.78 -30.24 -23.84
CA GLU A 231 -16.62 -29.93 -25.01
C GLU A 231 -16.97 -28.43 -25.08
N VAL A 232 -17.35 -27.83 -23.96
CA VAL A 232 -17.70 -26.41 -23.90
C VAL A 232 -16.46 -25.53 -24.10
N ILE A 233 -15.31 -25.90 -23.58
CA ILE A 233 -14.04 -25.17 -23.78
C ILE A 233 -13.63 -25.21 -25.25
N ILE A 234 -13.63 -26.40 -25.87
CA ILE A 234 -13.26 -26.59 -27.28
C ILE A 234 -14.25 -25.85 -28.20
N SER A 235 -15.57 -26.04 -28.01
CA SER A 235 -16.60 -25.33 -28.78
C SER A 235 -16.55 -23.80 -28.61
N SER A 236 -15.92 -23.31 -27.58
CA SER A 236 -15.68 -21.89 -27.35
C SER A 236 -14.34 -21.39 -27.92
N GLY A 237 -13.59 -22.26 -28.64
CA GLY A 237 -12.32 -21.90 -29.30
C GLY A 237 -11.14 -21.81 -28.34
N PHE A 238 -11.11 -22.63 -27.32
CA PHE A 238 -9.96 -22.77 -26.38
C PHE A 238 -9.55 -24.23 -26.27
N GLU A 239 -8.32 -24.46 -25.80
CA GLU A 239 -7.77 -25.77 -25.48
C GLU A 239 -7.37 -25.85 -24.02
N ILE A 240 -7.54 -27.04 -23.41
CA ILE A 240 -7.05 -27.33 -22.06
C ILE A 240 -5.56 -27.69 -22.13
N ASN A 241 -4.79 -27.25 -21.15
CA ASN A 241 -3.41 -27.67 -20.93
C ASN A 241 -3.39 -28.88 -19.98
N PRO A 242 -3.22 -30.15 -20.44
CA PRO A 242 -3.28 -31.32 -19.59
C PRO A 242 -2.15 -31.35 -18.55
N LYS A 243 -0.97 -30.82 -18.89
CA LYS A 243 0.21 -30.80 -18.02
C LYS A 243 0.02 -29.91 -16.79
N LYS A 244 -0.90 -28.95 -16.85
CA LYS A 244 -1.20 -28.04 -15.74
C LYS A 244 -2.56 -28.34 -15.07
N THR A 245 -3.33 -29.29 -15.58
CA THR A 245 -4.59 -29.73 -14.97
C THR A 245 -4.29 -30.57 -13.72
N ARG A 246 -4.83 -30.15 -12.57
CA ARG A 246 -4.54 -30.76 -11.28
C ARG A 246 -5.76 -30.82 -10.38
N LEU A 247 -6.12 -32.02 -9.93
CA LEU A 247 -7.06 -32.25 -8.85
C LEU A 247 -6.31 -32.44 -7.53
N SER A 248 -6.66 -31.72 -6.48
CA SER A 248 -6.12 -31.84 -5.13
C SER A 248 -7.20 -31.97 -4.08
N ASN A 249 -7.00 -32.83 -3.08
CA ASN A 249 -7.85 -32.97 -1.92
C ASN A 249 -7.33 -32.16 -0.71
N ASN A 250 -8.13 -32.04 0.35
CA ASN A 250 -7.78 -31.26 1.53
C ASN A 250 -6.66 -31.84 2.40
N MET A 251 -6.26 -33.09 2.16
CA MET A 251 -5.10 -33.73 2.81
C MET A 251 -3.76 -33.27 2.18
N GLN A 252 -3.83 -32.74 0.95
CA GLN A 252 -2.71 -32.18 0.21
C GLN A 252 -2.71 -30.68 0.29
N ARG A 253 -1.61 -30.04 -0.11
CA ARG A 253 -1.56 -28.58 -0.27
C ARG A 253 -2.43 -28.16 -1.45
N GLN A 254 -3.50 -27.43 -1.17
CA GLN A 254 -4.39 -26.86 -2.17
C GLN A 254 -3.97 -25.44 -2.48
N GLU A 255 -3.74 -25.17 -3.75
CA GLU A 255 -3.31 -23.86 -4.25
C GLU A 255 -4.30 -23.30 -5.27
N VAL A 256 -4.57 -22.00 -5.16
CA VAL A 256 -5.36 -21.23 -6.13
C VAL A 256 -4.61 -19.93 -6.40
N THR A 257 -4.28 -19.66 -7.66
CA THR A 257 -3.51 -18.47 -8.08
C THR A 257 -2.24 -18.23 -7.22
N GLY A 258 -1.54 -19.32 -6.86
CA GLY A 258 -0.31 -19.28 -6.07
C GLY A 258 -0.47 -19.15 -4.57
N LEU A 259 -1.70 -19.01 -4.06
CA LEU A 259 -2.00 -18.94 -2.63
C LEU A 259 -2.51 -20.30 -2.10
N VAL A 260 -2.14 -20.65 -0.88
CA VAL A 260 -2.61 -21.85 -0.17
C VAL A 260 -4.00 -21.57 0.41
N VAL A 261 -4.96 -22.49 0.21
CA VAL A 261 -6.37 -22.27 0.56
C VAL A 261 -7.00 -23.35 1.45
N ASN A 262 -6.24 -24.29 1.98
CA ASN A 262 -6.75 -25.42 2.78
C ASN A 262 -7.68 -25.00 3.93
N LYS A 263 -7.28 -24.06 4.79
CA LYS A 263 -8.09 -23.56 5.92
C LYS A 263 -8.36 -22.06 5.79
N LYS A 264 -7.31 -21.28 5.60
CA LYS A 264 -7.33 -19.84 5.37
C LYS A 264 -6.44 -19.52 4.18
N ILE A 265 -6.64 -18.38 3.56
CA ILE A 265 -5.74 -17.93 2.50
C ILE A 265 -4.36 -17.66 3.12
N ASN A 266 -3.33 -18.22 2.51
CA ASN A 266 -1.97 -18.07 3.03
C ASN A 266 -0.95 -18.05 1.89
N VAL A 267 0.22 -17.49 2.19
CA VAL A 267 1.40 -17.59 1.34
C VAL A 267 2.06 -18.96 1.57
N LYS A 268 2.75 -19.49 0.57
CA LYS A 268 3.54 -20.73 0.70
C LYS A 268 4.54 -20.62 1.84
N ARG A 269 4.68 -21.68 2.62
CA ARG A 269 5.61 -21.71 3.78
C ARG A 269 7.06 -21.44 3.35
N GLU A 270 7.47 -21.96 2.22
CA GLU A 270 8.80 -21.77 1.64
C GLU A 270 9.08 -20.29 1.33
N TYR A 271 8.08 -19.58 0.79
CA TYR A 271 8.21 -18.16 0.50
C TYR A 271 8.42 -17.33 1.78
N ILE A 272 7.69 -17.65 2.85
CA ILE A 272 7.83 -16.98 4.15
C ILE A 272 9.20 -17.27 4.75
N LYS A 273 9.64 -18.54 4.76
CA LYS A 273 10.96 -18.93 5.26
C LYS A 273 12.10 -18.23 4.50
N ASN A 274 12.04 -18.24 3.17
CA ASN A 274 13.06 -17.59 2.34
C ASN A 274 13.08 -16.08 2.55
N THR A 275 11.92 -15.44 2.72
CA THR A 275 11.87 -14.00 3.02
C THR A 275 12.54 -13.67 4.35
N ARG A 276 12.33 -14.49 5.39
CA ARG A 276 12.98 -14.32 6.69
C ARG A 276 14.50 -14.59 6.62
N ALA A 277 14.92 -15.61 5.89
CA ALA A 277 16.34 -15.93 5.70
C ALA A 277 17.08 -14.79 4.97
N MET A 278 16.49 -14.25 3.89
CA MET A 278 17.02 -13.09 3.18
C MET A 278 17.12 -11.85 4.08
N ALA A 279 16.12 -11.61 4.92
CA ALA A 279 16.15 -10.49 5.87
C ALA A 279 17.27 -10.69 6.91
N PHE A 280 17.42 -11.89 7.46
CA PHE A 280 18.48 -12.19 8.41
C PHE A 280 19.88 -12.05 7.78
N GLN A 281 20.06 -12.54 6.55
CA GLN A 281 21.31 -12.36 5.80
C GLN A 281 21.60 -10.87 5.58
N LEU A 282 20.59 -10.08 5.16
CA LEU A 282 20.73 -8.62 5.03
C LEU A 282 21.17 -7.97 6.35
N TYR A 283 20.60 -8.39 7.49
CA TYR A 283 20.96 -7.79 8.79
C TYR A 283 22.40 -8.13 9.18
N LYS A 284 22.84 -9.36 8.90
CA LYS A 284 24.17 -9.84 9.29
C LYS A 284 25.26 -9.34 8.34
N ASP A 285 25.04 -9.47 7.05
CA ASP A 285 26.08 -9.33 6.01
C ASP A 285 25.92 -8.03 5.19
N GLY A 286 24.88 -7.23 5.46
CA GLY A 286 24.55 -6.02 4.70
C GLY A 286 24.02 -6.28 3.28
N ALA A 287 23.99 -7.55 2.83
CA ALA A 287 23.54 -7.96 1.51
C ALA A 287 22.81 -9.30 1.57
N PHE A 288 22.07 -9.65 0.52
CA PHE A 288 21.41 -10.95 0.37
C PHE A 288 21.22 -11.29 -1.11
N GLU A 289 20.91 -12.54 -1.39
CA GLU A 289 20.68 -13.02 -2.76
C GLU A 289 19.26 -13.52 -2.98
N ILE A 290 18.79 -13.36 -4.22
CA ILE A 290 17.56 -13.95 -4.75
C ILE A 290 17.96 -14.80 -5.97
N ASN A 291 17.80 -16.12 -5.90
CA ASN A 291 18.15 -17.03 -6.98
C ASN A 291 19.61 -16.83 -7.50
N LYS A 292 20.55 -16.68 -6.60
CA LYS A 292 21.99 -16.45 -6.88
C LYS A 292 22.29 -15.09 -7.54
N THR A 293 21.39 -14.14 -7.48
CA THR A 293 21.61 -12.77 -7.93
C THR A 293 21.48 -11.82 -6.75
N PRO A 294 22.26 -10.71 -6.71
CA PRO A 294 22.14 -9.74 -5.64
C PRO A 294 20.71 -9.21 -5.50
N GLY A 295 20.17 -9.30 -4.29
CA GLY A 295 18.85 -8.80 -3.95
C GLY A 295 18.86 -7.33 -3.58
N THR A 296 17.74 -6.64 -3.79
CA THR A 296 17.54 -5.24 -3.38
C THR A 296 16.59 -5.13 -2.20
N ILE A 297 16.77 -4.11 -1.36
CA ILE A 297 15.87 -3.79 -0.24
C ILE A 297 14.42 -3.64 -0.72
N ASN A 298 14.21 -3.07 -1.92
CA ASN A 298 12.87 -2.92 -2.49
C ASN A 298 12.21 -4.27 -2.83
N GLN A 299 12.97 -5.23 -3.36
CA GLN A 299 12.46 -6.58 -3.60
C GLN A 299 12.06 -7.27 -2.28
N LEU A 300 12.88 -7.13 -1.25
CA LEU A 300 12.57 -7.69 0.08
C LEU A 300 11.38 -6.97 0.73
N THR A 301 11.28 -5.64 0.59
CA THR A 301 10.10 -4.86 1.00
C THR A 301 8.83 -5.38 0.34
N GLY A 302 8.86 -5.64 -0.98
CA GLY A 302 7.73 -6.21 -1.71
C GLY A 302 7.32 -7.61 -1.21
N ARG A 303 8.30 -8.45 -0.84
CA ARG A 303 8.03 -9.78 -0.28
C ARG A 303 7.34 -9.71 1.08
N PHE A 304 7.80 -8.86 1.98
CA PHE A 304 7.15 -8.64 3.28
C PHE A 304 5.77 -8.02 3.13
N ALA A 305 5.64 -7.00 2.27
CA ALA A 305 4.35 -6.36 2.01
C ALA A 305 3.31 -7.35 1.46
N PHE A 306 3.70 -8.27 0.58
CA PHE A 306 2.83 -9.31 0.06
C PHE A 306 2.35 -10.27 1.17
N ILE A 307 3.26 -10.74 2.04
CA ILE A 307 2.90 -11.60 3.18
C ILE A 307 1.93 -10.85 4.10
N PHE A 308 2.22 -9.60 4.40
CA PHE A 308 1.43 -8.76 5.28
C PHE A 308 0.03 -8.48 4.70
N GLN A 309 -0.07 -8.22 3.40
CA GLN A 309 -1.36 -8.03 2.71
C GLN A 309 -2.29 -9.24 2.89
N ILE A 310 -1.75 -10.46 2.78
CA ILE A 310 -2.54 -11.68 3.01
C ILE A 310 -2.99 -11.79 4.46
N ASP A 311 -2.14 -11.44 5.42
CA ASP A 311 -2.52 -11.42 6.84
C ASP A 311 -3.61 -10.39 7.12
N GLN A 312 -3.49 -9.18 6.58
CA GLN A 312 -4.53 -8.14 6.74
C GLN A 312 -5.85 -8.53 6.09
N TYR A 313 -5.82 -9.21 4.95
CA TYR A 313 -7.04 -9.73 4.34
C TYR A 313 -7.72 -10.81 5.23
N ASN A 314 -6.97 -11.70 5.85
CA ASN A 314 -7.54 -12.64 6.82
C ASN A 314 -8.13 -11.93 8.05
N ASN A 315 -7.47 -10.87 8.55
CA ASN A 315 -7.99 -10.05 9.63
C ASN A 315 -9.30 -9.34 9.23
N TYR A 316 -9.37 -8.83 7.98
CA TYR A 316 -10.61 -8.28 7.40
C TYR A 316 -11.75 -9.29 7.36
N LEU A 317 -11.48 -10.54 6.96
CA LEU A 317 -12.50 -11.59 6.95
C LEU A 317 -13.02 -11.93 8.35
N LEU A 318 -12.15 -11.91 9.36
CA LEU A 318 -12.55 -12.06 10.76
C LEU A 318 -13.43 -10.88 11.21
N TYR A 319 -13.06 -9.67 10.86
CA TYR A 319 -13.87 -8.47 11.13
C TYR A 319 -15.26 -8.57 10.46
N LYS A 320 -15.33 -8.91 9.16
CA LYS A 320 -16.62 -9.13 8.47
C LYS A 320 -17.47 -10.21 9.15
N LYS A 321 -16.86 -11.29 9.57
CA LYS A 321 -17.56 -12.36 10.28
C LYS A 321 -18.15 -11.87 11.60
N SER A 322 -17.40 -11.03 12.35
CA SER A 322 -17.89 -10.43 13.58
C SER A 322 -19.11 -9.53 13.36
N LEU A 323 -19.12 -8.71 12.29
CA LEU A 323 -20.25 -7.85 11.94
C LEU A 323 -21.51 -8.65 11.61
N ILE A 324 -21.41 -9.74 10.85
CA ILE A 324 -22.55 -10.58 10.48
C ILE A 324 -23.16 -11.26 11.71
N GLN A 325 -22.31 -11.72 12.63
CA GLN A 325 -22.77 -12.34 13.87
C GLN A 325 -23.40 -11.33 14.83
N ASN A 326 -22.99 -10.06 14.75
CA ASN A 326 -23.51 -8.96 15.59
C ASN A 326 -24.90 -8.48 15.18
N ASN A 327 -25.31 -8.61 13.92
CA ASN A 327 -26.71 -8.35 13.51
C ASN A 327 -27.70 -9.34 14.11
N LEU A 328 -27.24 -10.48 14.63
CA LEU A 328 -28.03 -11.50 15.29
C LEU A 328 -27.96 -11.42 16.84
N ASP A 329 -26.84 -10.88 17.41
CA ASP A 329 -26.59 -10.81 18.87
C ASP A 329 -25.54 -9.72 19.20
N SER A 330 -25.80 -8.50 18.76
CA SER A 330 -24.79 -7.42 18.55
C SER A 330 -23.96 -7.02 19.77
N GLN A 331 -24.49 -7.10 20.97
CA GLN A 331 -23.79 -6.57 22.16
C GLN A 331 -22.89 -7.58 22.87
N LYS A 332 -23.22 -8.88 22.84
CA LYS A 332 -22.52 -9.92 23.60
C LYS A 332 -21.19 -10.35 22.96
N TYR A 333 -21.09 -10.29 21.64
CA TYR A 333 -19.95 -10.84 20.91
C TYR A 333 -18.75 -9.87 20.82
N LEU A 334 -19.02 -8.59 20.70
CA LEU A 334 -17.98 -7.54 20.71
C LEU A 334 -17.28 -7.45 22.07
N LEU A 335 -17.99 -7.70 23.15
CA LEU A 335 -17.49 -7.61 24.52
C LEU A 335 -16.78 -8.90 24.99
N GLY A 336 -16.71 -9.96 24.19
CA GLY A 336 -15.99 -11.20 24.51
C GLY A 336 -16.52 -11.97 25.72
N ARG A 337 -17.78 -11.75 26.11
CA ARG A 337 -18.40 -12.34 27.31
C ARG A 337 -18.86 -13.81 27.15
N ASN A 338 -18.80 -14.40 25.97
CA ASN A 338 -19.13 -15.82 25.78
C ASN A 338 -17.87 -16.69 25.66
N SER A 339 -17.69 -17.55 26.62
CA SER A 339 -16.47 -18.23 27.04
C SER A 339 -15.79 -19.19 26.06
N SER A 340 -16.46 -19.72 25.06
CA SER A 340 -15.88 -20.74 24.17
C SER A 340 -15.23 -20.22 22.89
N LYS A 341 -15.37 -18.94 22.54
CA LYS A 341 -14.81 -18.31 21.34
C LYS A 341 -13.89 -17.11 21.60
N LYS A 342 -13.40 -16.95 22.84
CA LYS A 342 -12.53 -15.87 23.27
C LYS A 342 -11.25 -15.70 22.42
N SER A 343 -10.74 -16.77 21.82
CA SER A 343 -9.49 -16.72 21.07
C SER A 343 -9.63 -16.11 19.66
N GLU A 344 -10.80 -16.29 19.01
CA GLU A 344 -11.04 -15.73 17.67
C GLU A 344 -11.47 -14.25 17.72
N SER A 345 -12.15 -13.83 18.78
CA SER A 345 -12.66 -12.46 18.93
C SER A 345 -11.56 -11.40 19.00
N LYS A 346 -10.37 -11.73 19.51
CA LYS A 346 -9.26 -10.79 19.64
C LYS A 346 -8.66 -10.34 18.31
N TYR A 347 -8.67 -11.19 17.28
CA TYR A 347 -7.94 -10.91 16.03
C TYR A 347 -8.65 -9.94 15.08
N TYR A 348 -9.96 -9.72 15.19
CA TYR A 348 -10.66 -8.73 14.37
C TYR A 348 -10.23 -7.29 14.70
N TRP A 349 -9.79 -7.04 15.93
CA TRP A 349 -9.21 -5.75 16.35
C TRP A 349 -8.00 -5.35 15.51
N LYS A 350 -7.21 -6.31 15.08
CA LYS A 350 -6.05 -6.06 14.22
C LYS A 350 -6.43 -5.33 12.94
N TYR A 351 -7.59 -5.67 12.35
CA TYR A 351 -8.08 -4.98 11.17
C TYR A 351 -8.55 -3.55 11.48
N ILE A 352 -9.22 -3.36 12.60
CA ILE A 352 -9.67 -2.02 13.05
C ILE A 352 -8.47 -1.10 13.25
N PHE A 353 -7.44 -1.57 13.94
CA PHE A 353 -6.23 -0.78 14.15
C PHE A 353 -5.43 -0.51 12.87
N TYR A 354 -5.48 -1.41 11.91
CA TYR A 354 -4.83 -1.21 10.62
C TYR A 354 -5.57 -0.20 9.72
N ASN A 355 -6.90 -0.19 9.76
CA ASN A 355 -7.72 0.69 8.91
C ASN A 355 -7.95 2.03 9.59
N LYS A 356 -7.24 3.08 9.11
CA LYS A 356 -7.28 4.42 9.70
C LYS A 356 -8.68 5.05 9.63
N ASP A 357 -9.41 4.89 8.53
CA ASP A 357 -10.72 5.49 8.35
C ASP A 357 -11.74 4.83 9.28
N LEU A 358 -11.74 3.48 9.33
CA LEU A 358 -12.60 2.74 10.25
C LEU A 358 -12.27 3.05 11.72
N ARG A 359 -10.98 3.21 12.04
CA ARG A 359 -10.54 3.58 13.39
C ARG A 359 -11.02 4.98 13.78
N LYS A 360 -10.88 5.97 12.89
CA LYS A 360 -11.43 7.32 13.11
C LYS A 360 -12.93 7.29 13.32
N GLU A 361 -13.63 6.57 12.47
CA GLU A 361 -15.08 6.44 12.54
C GLU A 361 -15.56 5.83 13.87
N LEU A 362 -14.89 4.79 14.34
CA LEU A 362 -15.23 4.10 15.58
C LEU A 362 -14.82 4.85 16.86
N PHE A 363 -13.74 5.64 16.79
CA PHE A 363 -13.17 6.30 17.98
C PHE A 363 -13.33 7.82 17.99
N ASP A 364 -13.89 8.41 16.94
CA ASP A 364 -14.19 9.84 16.92
C ASP A 364 -15.49 10.10 17.69
N ASN A 365 -15.35 10.74 18.86
CA ASN A 365 -16.45 11.01 19.78
C ASN A 365 -17.59 11.82 19.18
N LYS A 366 -17.35 12.56 18.09
CA LYS A 366 -18.37 13.38 17.41
C LYS A 366 -19.37 12.57 16.58
N LYS A 367 -19.05 11.30 16.24
CA LYS A 367 -19.89 10.41 15.42
C LYS A 367 -20.41 9.18 16.16
N GLN A 368 -20.37 9.17 17.49
CA GLN A 368 -20.79 8.03 18.33
C GLN A 368 -22.23 7.54 18.06
N ASN A 369 -23.12 8.42 17.58
CA ASN A 369 -24.52 8.08 17.36
C ASN A 369 -24.79 7.28 16.07
N THR A 370 -23.80 7.13 15.18
CA THR A 370 -24.02 6.46 13.88
C THR A 370 -24.06 4.95 13.97
N TYR A 371 -23.44 4.33 15.00
CA TYR A 371 -23.29 2.87 15.12
C TYR A 371 -24.00 2.23 16.31
N ASN A 372 -24.67 2.99 17.18
CA ASN A 372 -25.30 2.48 18.43
C ASN A 372 -24.37 1.53 19.20
N LEU A 373 -23.05 1.80 19.22
CA LEU A 373 -22.09 0.98 19.95
C LEU A 373 -22.20 1.27 21.46
N PRO A 374 -22.18 0.24 22.32
CA PRO A 374 -22.24 0.44 23.77
C PRO A 374 -21.13 1.33 24.29
N THR A 375 -21.40 2.15 25.29
CA THR A 375 -20.39 3.04 25.94
C THR A 375 -19.17 2.24 26.42
N GLU A 376 -19.36 1.02 26.84
CA GLU A 376 -18.33 0.05 27.23
C GLU A 376 -17.37 -0.33 26.09
N PHE A 377 -17.82 -0.21 24.82
CA PHE A 377 -16.98 -0.45 23.64
C PHE A 377 -15.84 0.57 23.55
N TYR A 378 -16.11 1.81 23.87
CA TYR A 378 -15.11 2.88 23.83
C TYR A 378 -14.09 2.77 24.96
N SER A 379 -14.49 2.27 26.13
CA SER A 379 -13.58 2.00 27.26
C SER A 379 -12.67 0.80 26.97
N ILE A 380 -13.22 -0.29 26.43
CA ILE A 380 -12.47 -1.47 26.01
C ILE A 380 -11.49 -1.10 24.89
N SER A 381 -11.88 -0.23 23.97
CA SER A 381 -11.04 0.21 22.86
C SER A 381 -9.81 1.00 23.31
N LYS A 382 -9.89 1.78 24.38
CA LYS A 382 -8.74 2.49 24.97
C LYS A 382 -7.72 1.51 25.55
N GLU A 383 -8.17 0.48 26.19
CA GLU A 383 -7.34 -0.58 26.77
C GLU A 383 -6.73 -1.47 25.69
N GLN A 384 -7.49 -1.80 24.66
CA GLN A 384 -7.01 -2.57 23.51
C GLN A 384 -6.04 -1.78 22.62
N LYS A 385 -6.14 -0.46 22.55
CA LYS A 385 -5.14 0.39 21.89
C LYS A 385 -3.73 0.21 22.46
N LYS A 386 -3.62 -0.08 23.77
CA LYS A 386 -2.34 -0.30 24.42
C LYS A 386 -1.73 -1.66 24.10
N THR A 387 -2.55 -2.68 23.82
CA THR A 387 -2.09 -4.07 23.81
C THR A 387 -2.25 -4.80 22.47
N TYR A 388 -2.80 -4.15 21.41
CA TYR A 388 -3.05 -4.85 20.13
C TYR A 388 -1.77 -5.42 19.49
N MET A 389 -0.62 -4.80 19.72
CA MET A 389 0.67 -5.31 19.24
C MET A 389 1.06 -6.64 19.87
N SER A 390 0.53 -6.99 21.06
CA SER A 390 0.72 -8.31 21.67
C SER A 390 0.11 -9.43 20.82
N LEU A 391 -0.89 -9.09 19.99
CA LEU A 391 -1.55 -10.01 19.06
C LEU A 391 -0.76 -10.24 17.75
N PHE A 392 0.39 -9.56 17.57
CA PHE A 392 1.20 -9.73 16.37
C PHE A 392 1.73 -11.15 16.26
N ASN A 393 1.52 -11.74 15.09
CA ASN A 393 2.14 -13.00 14.74
C ASN A 393 3.63 -12.82 14.39
N SER A 394 4.37 -13.91 14.25
CA SER A 394 5.80 -13.86 13.92
C SER A 394 6.10 -13.13 12.61
N ARG A 395 5.19 -13.11 11.64
CA ARG A 395 5.38 -12.44 10.35
C ARG A 395 5.28 -10.92 10.48
N GLU A 396 4.34 -10.43 11.29
CA GLU A 396 4.19 -9.01 11.60
C GLU A 396 5.40 -8.50 12.40
N LYS A 397 5.86 -9.28 13.38
CA LYS A 397 7.07 -8.96 14.16
C LYS A 397 8.31 -8.88 13.26
N GLU A 398 8.49 -9.82 12.34
CA GLU A 398 9.61 -9.80 11.39
C GLU A 398 9.50 -8.64 10.38
N TYR A 399 8.30 -8.32 9.90
CA TYR A 399 8.12 -7.18 9.00
C TYR A 399 8.39 -5.86 9.70
N LYS A 400 7.94 -5.70 10.95
CA LYS A 400 8.27 -4.56 11.81
C LYS A 400 9.79 -4.39 11.96
N LYS A 401 10.49 -5.49 12.32
CA LYS A 401 11.95 -5.51 12.45
C LYS A 401 12.65 -5.10 11.14
N PHE A 402 12.22 -5.65 10.01
CA PHE A 402 12.76 -5.32 8.69
C PHE A 402 12.56 -3.85 8.32
N LEU A 403 11.36 -3.28 8.57
CA LEU A 403 11.11 -1.87 8.30
C LEU A 403 11.97 -0.96 9.18
N PHE A 404 12.18 -1.34 10.45
CA PHE A 404 13.10 -0.59 11.31
C PHE A 404 14.53 -0.63 10.78
N TYR A 405 15.02 -1.81 10.39
CA TYR A 405 16.34 -1.94 9.76
C TYR A 405 16.46 -1.05 8.53
N LYS A 406 15.49 -1.16 7.62
CA LYS A 406 15.47 -0.39 6.37
C LYS A 406 15.55 1.11 6.57
N TYR A 407 14.84 1.65 7.56
CA TYR A 407 14.74 3.10 7.73
C TYR A 407 15.78 3.67 8.70
N PHE A 408 16.16 2.90 9.72
CA PHE A 408 16.88 3.48 10.87
C PHE A 408 18.23 2.82 11.19
N PHE A 409 18.57 1.71 10.54
CA PHE A 409 19.85 1.02 10.78
C PHE A 409 20.65 0.80 9.50
N GLY A 410 20.12 0.03 8.56
CA GLY A 410 20.74 -0.26 7.26
C GLY A 410 20.26 0.68 6.15
N ASN A 411 19.88 1.90 6.50
CA ASN A 411 19.42 2.94 5.57
C ASN A 411 20.56 3.42 4.66
N ASP A 412 20.25 3.70 3.41
CA ASP A 412 21.20 4.19 2.37
C ASP A 412 21.26 5.72 2.33
N LYS A 413 20.45 6.40 3.13
CA LYS A 413 20.39 7.86 3.23
C LYS A 413 20.00 8.30 4.63
N PRO A 414 20.41 9.52 5.07
CA PRO A 414 19.85 10.13 6.26
C PRO A 414 18.33 10.21 6.20
N ILE A 415 17.67 9.87 7.29
CA ILE A 415 16.21 9.88 7.39
C ILE A 415 15.76 11.09 8.20
N ILE A 416 14.82 11.86 7.65
CA ILE A 416 14.15 12.95 8.34
C ILE A 416 12.72 12.50 8.65
N VAL A 417 12.36 12.57 9.92
CA VAL A 417 10.98 12.36 10.39
C VAL A 417 10.42 13.73 10.72
N THR A 418 9.39 14.16 9.99
CA THR A 418 8.76 15.46 10.15
C THR A 418 7.47 15.35 10.96
N GLU A 419 7.05 16.44 11.58
CA GLU A 419 5.78 16.51 12.30
C GLU A 419 4.60 16.44 11.32
N GLY A 420 4.64 17.24 10.25
CA GLY A 420 3.59 17.32 9.25
C GLY A 420 3.87 16.47 7.99
N LYS A 421 2.80 16.01 7.33
CA LYS A 421 2.90 15.29 6.04
C LYS A 421 3.33 16.19 4.88
N THR A 422 3.11 17.48 5.02
CA THR A 422 3.35 18.50 4.00
C THR A 422 4.79 18.97 4.02
N ASP A 423 5.46 18.93 5.17
CA ASP A 423 6.79 19.45 5.41
C ASP A 423 7.85 18.91 4.44
N PRO A 424 7.86 17.60 4.11
CA PRO A 424 8.79 17.06 3.12
C PRO A 424 8.68 17.73 1.74
N ARG A 425 7.51 18.28 1.39
CA ARG A 425 7.32 18.94 0.09
C ARG A 425 7.93 20.31 0.07
N TYR A 426 7.80 21.07 1.16
CA TYR A 426 8.42 22.39 1.30
C TYR A 426 9.96 22.27 1.33
N ILE A 427 10.50 21.34 2.14
CA ILE A 427 11.94 21.09 2.21
C ILE A 427 12.49 20.65 0.84
N LYS A 428 11.79 19.75 0.13
CA LYS A 428 12.18 19.36 -1.23
C LYS A 428 12.12 20.50 -2.23
N ALA A 429 11.16 21.41 -2.10
CA ALA A 429 11.07 22.61 -2.94
C ALA A 429 12.24 23.56 -2.67
N ALA A 430 12.55 23.82 -1.40
CA ALA A 430 13.69 24.62 -0.98
C ALA A 430 15.02 24.04 -1.49
N LEU A 431 15.22 22.73 -1.31
CA LEU A 431 16.41 22.03 -1.84
C LEU A 431 16.53 22.12 -3.36
N LYS A 432 15.43 22.03 -4.11
CA LYS A 432 15.46 22.21 -5.58
C LYS A 432 15.80 23.63 -5.98
N ASN A 433 15.35 24.62 -5.22
CA ASN A 433 15.66 26.04 -5.48
C ASN A 433 17.13 26.35 -5.14
N LEU A 434 17.59 25.88 -3.99
CA LEU A 434 18.89 26.18 -3.41
C LEU A 434 19.94 25.07 -3.69
N TYR A 435 19.74 24.21 -4.69
CA TYR A 435 20.53 22.98 -4.89
C TYR A 435 22.04 23.22 -5.01
N HIS A 436 22.46 24.39 -5.53
CA HIS A 436 23.87 24.76 -5.64
C HIS A 436 24.56 24.91 -4.28
N LYS A 437 23.81 25.26 -3.23
CA LYS A 437 24.33 25.47 -1.87
C LYS A 437 24.44 24.19 -1.06
N TYR A 438 23.72 23.12 -1.46
CA TYR A 438 23.57 21.91 -0.67
C TYR A 438 23.88 20.62 -1.46
N PRO A 439 25.10 20.49 -2.02
CA PRO A 439 25.48 19.28 -2.78
C PRO A 439 25.48 18.01 -1.93
N GLU A 440 25.57 18.13 -0.60
CA GLU A 440 25.48 17.01 0.35
C GLU A 440 24.04 16.47 0.48
N LEU A 441 23.02 17.29 0.23
CA LEU A 441 21.62 16.96 0.42
C LEU A 441 20.89 16.65 -0.90
N ILE A 442 21.34 17.24 -2.01
CA ILE A 442 20.69 17.14 -3.33
C ILE A 442 21.70 17.29 -4.46
N GLU A 443 21.43 16.58 -5.56
CA GLU A 443 22.22 16.68 -6.80
C GLU A 443 21.29 16.85 -7.99
N LYS A 444 21.69 17.70 -8.94
CA LYS A 444 20.98 17.87 -10.20
C LYS A 444 21.66 17.07 -11.31
N VAL A 445 20.96 16.08 -11.86
CA VAL A 445 21.44 15.23 -12.94
C VAL A 445 20.58 15.50 -14.18
N GLY A 446 21.12 16.26 -15.13
CA GLY A 446 20.37 16.74 -16.29
C GLY A 446 19.16 17.59 -15.84
N ASN A 447 17.96 17.20 -16.24
CA ASN A 447 16.72 17.88 -15.86
C ASN A 447 16.10 17.34 -14.54
N ASN A 448 16.70 16.33 -13.93
CA ASN A 448 16.17 15.69 -12.72
C ASN A 448 16.97 16.04 -11.49
N PHE A 449 16.34 15.93 -10.32
CA PHE A 449 16.96 16.08 -9.02
C PHE A 449 17.03 14.74 -8.29
N VAL A 450 18.20 14.43 -7.73
CA VAL A 450 18.45 13.26 -6.90
C VAL A 450 18.67 13.73 -5.47
N PHE A 451 17.74 13.39 -4.57
CA PHE A 451 17.87 13.72 -3.14
C PHE A 451 18.78 12.69 -2.45
N LYS A 452 19.76 13.19 -1.68
CA LYS A 452 20.69 12.41 -0.86
C LYS A 452 20.17 12.20 0.57
N ILE A 453 18.97 12.68 0.86
CA ILE A 453 18.20 12.48 2.09
C ILE A 453 16.88 11.81 1.77
N GLU A 454 16.26 11.18 2.76
CA GLU A 454 14.94 10.56 2.67
C GLU A 454 14.02 11.07 3.79
N PHE A 455 12.71 11.11 3.53
CA PHE A 455 11.70 11.43 4.52
C PHE A 455 10.89 10.20 4.85
N LEU A 456 10.68 9.94 6.14
CA LEU A 456 9.84 8.83 6.56
C LEU A 456 8.40 9.08 6.12
N ASN A 457 7.91 8.22 5.24
CA ASN A 457 6.52 8.27 4.81
C ASN A 457 5.64 7.56 5.84
N HIS A 458 4.82 8.32 6.55
CA HIS A 458 3.90 7.80 7.55
C HIS A 458 2.69 7.12 6.88
N THR A 459 2.78 5.81 6.69
CA THR A 459 1.72 4.98 6.09
C THR A 459 0.90 4.25 7.16
N ASN A 460 -0.30 3.78 6.81
CA ASN A 460 -1.10 2.91 7.69
C ASN A 460 -0.31 1.68 8.19
N THR A 461 0.59 1.15 7.37
CA THR A 461 1.45 0.01 7.74
C THR A 461 2.46 0.39 8.82
N ILE A 462 3.12 1.55 8.68
CA ILE A 462 4.05 2.08 9.67
C ILE A 462 3.30 2.37 10.98
N GLU A 463 2.20 3.11 10.89
CA GLU A 463 1.37 3.44 12.05
C GLU A 463 0.92 2.17 12.80
N TYR A 464 0.42 1.17 12.07
CA TYR A 464 -0.03 -0.09 12.63
C TYR A 464 1.11 -0.89 13.28
N LEU A 465 2.22 -1.12 12.56
CA LEU A 465 3.30 -1.97 13.06
C LEU A 465 4.08 -1.35 14.21
N PHE A 466 4.25 -0.03 14.23
CA PHE A 466 5.03 0.66 15.25
C PHE A 466 4.18 1.33 16.33
N ASN A 467 2.85 1.37 16.16
CA ASN A 467 1.94 2.10 17.05
C ASN A 467 2.35 3.57 17.22
N VAL A 468 2.76 4.19 16.14
CA VAL A 468 3.19 5.58 16.12
C VAL A 468 2.11 6.41 15.45
N PRO A 469 1.38 7.25 16.20
CA PRO A 469 0.40 8.16 15.62
C PRO A 469 1.08 9.17 14.70
N GLU A 470 0.30 9.75 13.81
CA GLU A 470 0.73 10.84 12.95
C GLU A 470 0.83 12.15 13.75
N GLY A 471 1.71 13.05 13.31
CA GLY A 471 1.95 14.32 13.99
C GLY A 471 3.02 14.25 15.08
N GLY A 472 3.27 15.40 15.72
CA GLY A 472 4.34 15.58 16.70
C GLY A 472 4.25 14.66 17.92
N GLU A 473 3.05 14.21 18.29
CA GLU A 473 2.87 13.21 19.34
C GLU A 473 3.58 11.88 19.02
N GLY A 474 3.76 11.55 17.74
CA GLY A 474 4.40 10.33 17.29
C GLY A 474 5.87 10.18 17.69
N PHE A 475 6.59 11.29 17.86
CA PHE A 475 8.03 11.26 18.14
C PHE A 475 8.38 10.55 19.44
N LYS A 476 7.60 10.72 20.49
CA LYS A 476 7.81 10.00 21.77
C LYS A 476 7.69 8.49 21.62
N TYR A 477 6.81 8.00 20.73
CA TYR A 477 6.66 6.58 20.45
C TYR A 477 7.82 6.06 19.58
N TRP A 478 8.27 6.84 18.58
CA TRP A 478 9.48 6.50 17.82
C TRP A 478 10.69 6.36 18.74
N TYR A 479 10.85 7.30 19.67
CA TYR A 479 11.94 7.31 20.62
C TYR A 479 12.07 6.00 21.42
N ASN A 480 10.96 5.35 21.76
CA ASN A 480 10.96 4.09 22.49
C ASN A 480 11.70 2.96 21.74
N TYR A 481 11.83 3.04 20.44
CA TYR A 481 12.59 2.07 19.63
C TYR A 481 14.09 2.35 19.56
N PHE A 482 14.51 3.52 19.97
CA PHE A 482 15.92 3.94 20.00
C PHE A 482 16.52 3.90 21.41
N SER A 483 15.71 3.69 22.45
CA SER A 483 16.10 3.82 23.86
C SER A 483 16.08 2.49 24.60
N ASP A 484 17.16 2.17 25.31
CA ASP A 484 17.25 1.01 26.21
C ASP A 484 16.93 1.33 27.67
N LYS A 485 16.49 2.56 27.98
CA LYS A 485 16.65 3.05 29.35
C LYS A 485 15.57 2.59 30.32
N SER A 486 16.09 1.89 31.34
CA SER A 486 15.55 1.92 32.69
C SER A 486 16.02 3.21 33.38
N TYR A 487 15.15 3.95 33.99
CA TYR A 487 15.51 4.99 34.98
C TYR A 487 15.08 4.55 36.36
N TYR A 488 15.74 5.13 37.38
CA TYR A 488 15.37 4.91 38.76
C TYR A 488 14.40 6.04 39.18
N ASN A 489 13.30 5.68 39.88
CA ASN A 489 12.46 6.69 40.53
C ASN A 489 13.15 7.25 41.77
N ASP A 490 12.55 8.28 42.38
CA ASP A 490 13.08 8.93 43.61
C ASP A 490 13.26 7.98 44.81
N GLU A 491 12.66 6.78 44.75
CA GLU A 491 12.83 5.69 45.71
C GLU A 491 13.96 4.72 45.37
N GLY A 492 14.79 5.01 44.37
CA GLY A 492 15.88 4.14 43.92
C GLY A 492 15.43 2.86 43.21
N LYS A 493 14.13 2.70 42.95
CA LYS A 493 13.58 1.54 42.20
C LYS A 493 13.68 1.76 40.72
N LYS A 494 14.20 0.74 40.02
CA LYS A 494 14.34 0.75 38.58
C LYS A 494 12.96 0.83 37.90
N LYS A 495 12.60 2.00 37.39
CA LYS A 495 11.42 2.20 36.54
C LYS A 495 11.85 2.38 35.09
N PHE A 496 11.32 1.57 34.23
CA PHE A 496 11.38 1.88 32.82
C PHE A 496 10.30 2.90 32.54
N PHE A 497 10.56 3.85 31.63
CA PHE A 497 9.61 4.86 31.24
C PHE A 497 8.18 4.39 31.36
N ALA A 498 7.29 5.26 31.79
CA ALA A 498 5.84 5.15 31.95
C ALA A 498 5.06 4.10 31.13
N LEU A 499 5.75 3.14 30.54
CA LEU A 499 5.19 1.98 29.88
C LEU A 499 5.02 0.88 30.93
N ASP A 500 3.81 0.36 31.00
CA ASP A 500 3.50 -0.89 31.69
C ASP A 500 4.51 -1.99 31.29
N PRO A 501 4.92 -2.90 32.19
CA PRO A 501 5.78 -4.05 31.83
C PRO A 501 5.35 -4.81 30.58
N GLU A 502 4.04 -4.91 30.32
CA GLU A 502 3.49 -5.50 29.09
C GLU A 502 3.75 -4.65 27.84
N GLU A 503 3.75 -3.33 27.96
CA GLU A 503 4.05 -2.42 26.83
C GLU A 503 5.52 -2.47 26.40
N ARG A 504 6.44 -2.78 27.30
CA ARG A 504 7.89 -2.91 27.00
C ARG A 504 8.19 -4.01 26.01
N ILE A 505 7.48 -5.14 26.10
CA ILE A 505 7.62 -6.25 25.15
C ILE A 505 7.24 -5.80 23.75
N LEU A 506 6.48 -4.72 23.62
CA LEU A 506 5.98 -4.20 22.35
C LEU A 506 6.96 -3.25 21.66
N TYR A 507 7.81 -2.56 22.42
CA TYR A 507 8.80 -1.59 21.91
C TYR A 507 10.22 -2.16 22.08
N ALA A 508 10.58 -3.12 21.22
CA ALA A 508 11.93 -3.67 21.22
C ALA A 508 12.94 -2.61 20.74
N ASN A 509 14.05 -2.43 21.44
CA ASN A 509 15.16 -1.64 20.93
C ASN A 509 15.87 -2.41 19.82
N TYR A 510 15.54 -2.04 18.58
CA TYR A 510 16.14 -2.67 17.41
C TYR A 510 17.55 -2.15 17.12
N ILE A 511 17.93 -0.95 17.58
CA ILE A 511 19.30 -0.46 17.44
C ILE A 511 20.26 -1.39 18.15
N THR A 512 20.03 -1.65 19.45
CA THR A 512 20.86 -2.58 20.23
C THR A 512 20.84 -3.99 19.65
N TYR A 513 19.68 -4.45 19.18
CA TYR A 513 19.59 -5.77 18.52
C TYR A 513 20.51 -5.89 17.31
N PHE A 514 20.51 -4.90 16.41
CA PHE A 514 21.34 -4.95 15.21
C PHE A 514 22.82 -4.71 15.53
N GLN A 515 23.13 -3.84 16.49
CA GLN A 515 24.50 -3.64 16.95
C GLN A 515 25.10 -4.92 17.53
N GLN A 516 24.36 -5.66 18.35
CA GLN A 516 24.81 -6.96 18.89
C GLN A 516 24.96 -8.04 17.82
N LEU A 517 24.24 -7.93 16.69
CA LEU A 517 24.32 -8.89 15.61
C LEU A 517 25.52 -8.64 14.68
N THR A 518 25.96 -7.38 14.52
CA THR A 518 26.92 -6.99 13.48
C THR A 518 28.13 -6.22 13.99
N ASP A 519 28.12 -5.76 15.25
CA ASP A 519 29.07 -4.81 15.81
C ASP A 519 29.10 -3.44 15.08
N ASN A 520 28.13 -3.18 14.20
CA ASN A 520 28.01 -1.94 13.43
C ASN A 520 27.07 -0.95 14.13
N ILE A 521 27.21 0.33 13.74
CA ILE A 521 26.26 1.41 14.06
C ILE A 521 25.32 1.65 12.86
N PRO A 522 24.20 2.37 13.02
CA PRO A 522 23.37 2.77 11.90
C PRO A 522 24.18 3.46 10.78
N ASN A 523 23.86 3.16 9.51
CA ASN A 523 24.63 3.68 8.38
C ASN A 523 24.54 5.20 8.25
N TYR A 524 23.38 5.77 8.57
CA TYR A 524 23.11 7.21 8.50
C TYR A 524 22.25 7.66 9.68
N PRO A 525 22.29 8.96 10.03
CA PRO A 525 21.53 9.49 11.15
C PRO A 525 20.04 9.57 10.84
N THR A 526 19.26 9.58 11.92
CA THR A 526 17.84 9.92 11.93
C THR A 526 17.67 11.31 12.55
N ILE A 527 16.91 12.18 11.89
CA ILE A 527 16.64 13.55 12.37
C ILE A 527 15.14 13.67 12.65
N PHE A 528 14.78 13.98 13.89
CA PHE A 528 13.41 14.36 14.26
C PHE A 528 13.28 15.88 14.15
N LEU A 529 12.44 16.32 13.19
CA LEU A 529 12.18 17.73 12.93
C LEU A 529 10.81 18.11 13.46
N PHE A 530 10.79 18.96 14.47
CA PHE A 530 9.60 19.50 15.12
C PHE A 530 9.25 20.87 14.59
N ASP A 531 7.94 21.21 14.58
CA ASP A 531 7.52 22.60 14.49
C ASP A 531 7.91 23.33 15.78
N ASN A 532 8.33 24.59 15.66
CA ASN A 532 8.77 25.43 16.76
C ASN A 532 7.61 26.25 17.31
N GLU A 533 6.54 25.57 17.74
CA GLU A 533 5.32 26.18 18.24
C GLU A 533 5.13 25.87 19.73
N PRO A 534 5.28 26.84 20.66
CA PRO A 534 4.85 26.65 22.04
C PRO A 534 3.32 26.61 22.10
N ASN A 535 2.78 25.57 22.67
CA ASN A 535 1.34 25.42 22.87
C ASN A 535 0.97 25.68 24.34
N ASN A 536 0.86 26.96 24.68
CA ASN A 536 0.54 27.39 26.04
C ASN A 536 -0.96 27.30 26.31
N ARG A 537 -1.44 26.15 26.78
CA ARG A 537 -2.79 25.98 27.31
C ARG A 537 -2.76 26.00 28.84
N ASN A 538 -3.48 26.93 29.45
CA ASN A 538 -3.56 27.10 30.91
C ASN A 538 -2.18 27.31 31.61
N GLY A 539 -1.30 28.09 30.98
CA GLY A 539 0.03 28.41 31.57
C GLY A 539 1.06 27.28 31.49
N LYS A 540 0.77 26.17 30.81
CA LYS A 540 1.71 25.06 30.61
C LYS A 540 1.93 24.81 29.14
N ASP A 541 3.19 24.73 28.72
CA ASP A 541 3.53 24.32 27.33
C ASP A 541 3.12 22.85 27.12
N LYS A 542 2.36 22.60 26.06
CA LYS A 542 1.94 21.28 25.60
C LYS A 542 2.35 21.00 24.16
N SER A 543 3.36 21.73 23.68
CA SER A 543 3.90 21.50 22.35
C SER A 543 4.44 20.07 22.21
N PRO A 544 4.43 19.48 21.00
CA PRO A 544 5.02 18.18 20.75
C PRO A 544 6.49 18.08 21.19
N LEU A 545 7.28 19.12 20.96
CA LEU A 545 8.67 19.19 21.39
C LEU A 545 8.81 19.16 22.91
N PHE A 546 7.98 19.91 23.66
CA PHE A 546 7.97 19.89 25.12
C PHE A 546 7.56 18.52 25.68
N LEU A 547 6.50 17.93 25.11
CA LEU A 547 6.04 16.59 25.51
C LEU A 547 7.09 15.52 25.22
N PHE A 548 7.80 15.65 24.10
CA PHE A 548 8.92 14.78 23.75
C PHE A 548 10.07 14.93 24.75
N ALA A 549 10.48 16.16 25.05
CA ALA A 549 11.56 16.43 25.99
C ALA A 549 11.26 15.87 27.40
N ASN A 550 10.03 16.00 27.86
CA ASN A 550 9.57 15.40 29.13
C ASN A 550 9.53 13.86 29.08
N HIS A 551 9.29 13.26 27.90
CA HIS A 551 9.34 11.81 27.72
C HIS A 551 10.80 11.31 27.66
N ALA A 552 11.70 12.07 27.07
CA ALA A 552 13.10 11.75 26.87
C ALA A 552 14.03 12.45 27.90
N LYS A 553 13.57 12.63 29.13
CA LYS A 553 14.27 13.39 30.24
C LYS A 553 15.73 13.01 30.42
N ASP A 554 16.03 11.75 30.33
CA ASP A 554 17.35 11.19 30.51
C ASP A 554 18.33 11.51 29.35
N LEU A 555 17.81 11.80 28.15
CA LEU A 555 18.62 12.25 27.04
C LEU A 555 18.87 13.75 27.08
N MET A 556 17.88 14.49 27.57
CA MET A 556 17.96 15.92 27.66
C MET A 556 18.92 16.36 28.81
N ASN A 557 19.42 15.42 29.62
CA ASN A 557 20.38 15.69 30.68
C ASN A 557 21.47 14.59 30.78
N PRO A 558 22.37 14.47 29.81
CA PRO A 558 23.36 13.38 29.77
C PRO A 558 24.45 13.44 30.84
N GLN A 559 24.58 14.55 31.59
CA GLN A 559 25.68 14.77 32.51
C GLN A 559 25.37 14.50 33.98
N ASN A 560 24.23 13.94 34.34
CA ASN A 560 23.85 13.74 35.74
C ASN A 560 24.53 12.51 36.37
N LYS A 561 25.88 12.39 36.24
CA LYS A 561 26.66 11.51 37.12
C LYS A 561 27.09 12.21 38.40
N ASP A 562 27.02 13.54 38.47
CA ASP A 562 27.41 14.33 39.65
C ASP A 562 26.20 15.06 40.24
N ALA A 563 25.72 14.49 41.34
CA ALA A 563 24.53 14.91 42.07
C ALA A 563 24.68 16.24 42.88
N LYS A 564 25.49 17.21 42.43
CA LYS A 564 25.72 18.46 43.17
C LYS A 564 25.27 19.74 42.50
N SER A 565 24.47 19.70 41.40
CA SER A 565 23.97 20.94 40.81
C SER A 565 22.60 21.32 41.39
N SER A 566 22.50 22.52 41.90
CA SER A 566 21.34 23.13 42.56
C SER A 566 20.12 23.45 41.69
N LYS A 567 20.15 23.15 40.39
CA LYS A 567 19.01 23.36 39.49
C LYS A 567 18.09 22.15 39.45
N SER A 568 16.78 22.41 39.57
CA SER A 568 15.77 21.37 39.41
C SER A 568 15.82 20.70 38.02
N LEU A 569 15.41 19.45 37.92
CA LEU A 569 15.35 18.72 36.65
C LEU A 569 14.47 19.46 35.58
N GLU A 570 13.40 20.11 36.07
CA GLU A 570 12.51 20.91 35.23
C GLU A 570 13.21 22.14 34.62
N SER A 571 14.04 22.84 35.40
CA SER A 571 14.83 23.97 34.92
C SER A 571 15.83 23.53 33.83
N LYS A 572 16.51 22.40 34.03
CA LYS A 572 17.46 21.86 33.03
C LYS A 572 16.80 21.43 31.72
N ILE A 573 15.59 20.86 31.80
CA ILE A 573 14.81 20.52 30.60
C ILE A 573 14.41 21.80 29.86
N SER A 574 13.99 22.83 30.60
CA SER A 574 13.65 24.13 30.00
C SER A 574 14.84 24.77 29.30
N ASP A 575 16.03 24.78 29.93
CA ASP A 575 17.26 25.32 29.34
C ASP A 575 17.65 24.57 28.03
N ASN A 576 17.54 23.27 28.02
CA ASN A 576 17.83 22.46 26.81
C ASN A 576 16.79 22.65 25.71
N LEU A 577 15.51 22.83 26.05
CA LEU A 577 14.47 23.15 25.09
C LEU A 577 14.71 24.50 24.42
N GLU A 578 15.07 25.53 25.18
CA GLU A 578 15.41 26.84 24.62
C GLU A 578 16.62 26.76 23.68
N LYS A 579 17.62 25.95 23.98
CA LYS A 579 18.74 25.70 23.08
C LYS A 579 18.29 25.07 21.77
N ILE A 580 17.43 24.03 21.78
CA ILE A 580 16.90 23.40 20.57
C ILE A 580 16.06 24.39 19.77
N ARG A 581 15.29 25.25 20.42
CA ARG A 581 14.43 26.24 19.77
C ARG A 581 15.20 27.38 19.13
N ARG A 582 16.28 27.87 19.75
CA ARG A 582 17.01 29.08 19.35
C ARG A 582 18.37 28.83 18.76
N GLU A 583 19.00 27.72 19.13
CA GLU A 583 20.37 27.40 18.76
C GLU A 583 20.42 26.20 17.77
N LYS A 584 21.55 25.57 17.71
CA LYS A 584 21.82 24.48 16.79
C LYS A 584 21.15 23.15 17.20
N PRO A 585 20.94 22.23 16.22
CA PRO A 585 20.41 20.88 16.46
C PRO A 585 21.18 20.13 17.56
N CYS A 586 20.46 19.35 18.34
CA CYS A 586 21.00 18.59 19.45
C CYS A 586 21.11 17.10 19.14
N ARG A 587 22.29 16.51 19.31
CA ARG A 587 22.54 15.06 19.22
C ARG A 587 22.10 14.38 20.52
N ILE A 588 21.19 13.40 20.43
CA ILE A 588 20.48 12.97 21.64
C ILE A 588 20.85 11.60 22.16
N ASN A 589 21.34 10.65 21.37
CA ASN A 589 21.57 9.32 21.92
C ASN A 589 23.06 9.00 22.13
N LYS A 590 23.35 8.10 23.08
CA LYS A 590 24.70 7.62 23.34
C LYS A 590 25.34 6.96 22.11
N ASN A 591 24.53 6.38 21.23
CA ASN A 591 24.96 5.73 20.00
C ASN A 591 25.03 6.69 18.81
N GLY A 592 24.73 7.99 19.04
CA GLY A 592 24.99 9.06 18.13
C GLY A 592 24.15 9.11 16.82
N SER A 593 23.14 8.27 16.66
CA SER A 593 22.40 8.19 15.38
C SER A 593 21.08 8.98 15.33
N LEU A 594 20.64 9.52 16.46
CA LEU A 594 19.39 10.29 16.57
C LEU A 594 19.66 11.75 16.89
N TYR A 595 19.16 12.64 16.04
CA TYR A 595 19.23 14.09 16.20
C TYR A 595 17.83 14.67 16.33
N ILE A 596 17.75 15.77 17.09
CA ILE A 596 16.52 16.56 17.24
C ILE A 596 16.79 17.98 16.78
N MET A 597 15.88 18.54 16.04
CA MET A 597 15.88 19.93 15.65
C MET A 597 14.46 20.48 15.56
N ALA A 598 14.33 21.79 15.74
CA ALA A 598 13.09 22.52 15.52
C ALA A 598 13.19 23.40 14.27
N THR A 599 12.04 23.75 13.71
CA THR A 599 11.95 24.75 12.66
C THR A 599 12.55 26.07 13.14
N PRO A 600 13.45 26.74 12.36
CA PRO A 600 14.04 28.01 12.76
C PRO A 600 12.96 29.08 13.03
N LEU A 601 13.21 29.96 14.01
CA LEU A 601 12.34 31.10 14.28
C LEU A 601 12.49 32.16 13.22
N VAL A 602 11.39 32.77 12.79
CA VAL A 602 11.34 33.85 11.81
C VAL A 602 10.94 35.15 12.49
N SER A 603 11.85 36.11 12.54
CA SER A 603 11.65 37.40 13.26
C SER A 603 10.47 38.21 12.72
N SER A 604 10.14 38.09 11.43
CA SER A 604 9.02 38.81 10.79
C SER A 604 7.66 38.14 11.03
N LYS A 605 7.62 37.00 11.70
CA LYS A 605 6.40 36.26 12.00
C LYS A 605 6.28 36.03 13.51
N ASN A 606 5.07 36.17 14.04
CA ASN A 606 4.74 35.84 15.41
C ASN A 606 5.71 36.45 16.45
N ASP A 607 6.21 37.69 16.19
CA ASP A 607 7.21 38.39 16.98
C ASP A 607 8.49 37.58 17.25
N GLY A 608 8.82 36.61 16.37
CA GLY A 608 9.98 35.71 16.49
C GLY A 608 9.86 34.67 17.60
N ASN A 609 8.65 34.44 18.12
CA ASN A 609 8.43 33.54 19.26
C ASN A 609 8.12 32.09 18.85
N PHE A 610 7.54 31.90 17.68
CA PHE A 610 7.21 30.55 17.14
C PHE A 610 7.13 30.55 15.61
N SER A 611 7.37 29.40 14.99
CA SER A 611 7.24 29.22 13.56
C SER A 611 7.01 27.75 13.21
N ASP A 612 6.13 27.51 12.25
CA ASP A 612 6.03 26.25 11.55
C ASP A 612 6.73 26.37 10.16
N ILE A 613 6.73 25.29 9.40
CA ILE A 613 7.43 25.26 8.12
C ILE A 613 6.78 26.18 7.07
N GLU A 614 5.46 26.40 7.14
CA GLU A 614 4.77 27.34 6.28
C GLU A 614 5.18 28.79 6.58
N ASP A 615 5.49 29.12 7.84
CA ASP A 615 5.94 30.45 8.22
C ASP A 615 7.30 30.81 7.62
N LEU A 616 8.21 29.81 7.47
CA LEU A 616 9.48 30.01 6.73
C LEU A 616 9.22 30.45 5.29
N LEU A 617 8.21 29.89 4.63
CA LEU A 617 7.90 30.24 3.25
C LEU A 617 7.14 31.58 3.17
N LEU A 618 6.12 31.74 4.00
CA LEU A 618 5.19 32.88 3.94
C LEU A 618 5.75 34.17 4.55
N SER A 619 6.91 34.13 5.18
CA SER A 619 7.64 35.33 5.61
C SER A 619 8.18 36.16 4.43
N ARG A 620 8.50 35.49 3.32
CA ARG A 620 9.07 36.10 2.11
C ARG A 620 8.14 36.04 0.90
N ASN A 621 7.07 35.25 0.98
CA ASN A 621 6.21 34.99 -0.16
C ASN A 621 4.73 35.18 0.22
N SER A 622 3.90 35.52 -0.75
CA SER A 622 2.46 35.46 -0.63
C SER A 622 1.92 34.14 -1.20
N ALA A 623 0.94 33.57 -0.55
CA ALA A 623 0.27 32.40 -1.08
C ALA A 623 -0.59 32.80 -2.30
N PRO A 624 -0.51 32.11 -3.45
CA PRO A 624 -1.28 32.44 -4.64
C PRO A 624 -2.74 32.07 -4.47
N THR A 625 -3.62 32.79 -5.15
CA THR A 625 -5.02 32.38 -5.31
C THR A 625 -5.12 31.22 -6.31
N LEU A 626 -5.65 30.09 -5.90
CA LEU A 626 -5.80 28.90 -6.75
C LEU A 626 -7.28 28.61 -7.04
N LYS A 627 -7.65 28.62 -8.31
CA LYS A 627 -9.05 28.39 -8.74
C LYS A 627 -10.07 29.27 -8.00
N GLY A 628 -9.72 30.55 -7.78
CA GLY A 628 -10.57 31.49 -7.06
C GLY A 628 -10.61 31.32 -5.54
N LYS A 629 -9.81 30.43 -4.94
CA LYS A 629 -9.69 30.21 -3.50
C LYS A 629 -8.39 30.75 -2.96
N GLU A 630 -8.42 31.29 -1.75
CA GLU A 630 -7.25 31.77 -1.00
C GLU A 630 -6.69 30.66 -0.09
N PHE A 631 -5.44 30.81 0.33
CA PHE A 631 -4.80 29.87 1.25
C PHE A 631 -5.24 30.11 2.70
N GLN A 632 -5.63 29.03 3.38
CA GLN A 632 -5.80 28.97 4.83
C GLN A 632 -5.23 27.63 5.33
N LYS A 633 -4.45 27.64 6.43
CA LYS A 633 -3.74 26.44 6.93
C LYS A 633 -4.68 25.22 7.08
N ASP A 634 -5.84 25.41 7.63
CA ASP A 634 -6.84 24.33 7.84
C ASP A 634 -7.75 24.05 6.63
N GLY A 635 -7.68 24.90 5.60
CA GLY A 635 -8.59 24.83 4.44
C GLY A 635 -10.02 25.25 4.80
N GLY A 636 -10.97 24.97 3.91
CA GLY A 636 -12.39 25.29 4.08
C GLY A 636 -13.13 25.33 2.76
N ASP A 637 -14.44 25.64 2.79
CA ASP A 637 -15.27 25.66 1.57
C ASP A 637 -14.78 26.70 0.54
N ASN A 638 -14.31 27.86 1.02
CA ASN A 638 -13.77 28.94 0.17
C ASN A 638 -12.25 29.06 0.18
N HIS A 639 -11.54 28.18 0.89
CA HIS A 639 -10.11 28.20 1.04
C HIS A 639 -9.48 26.85 0.68
N TYR A 640 -8.21 26.86 0.25
CA TYR A 640 -7.44 25.63 0.08
C TYR A 640 -6.39 25.49 1.19
N GLY A 641 -6.21 24.25 1.66
CA GLY A 641 -5.33 23.94 2.80
C GLY A 641 -3.89 23.59 2.43
N LYS A 642 -3.07 23.28 3.45
CA LYS A 642 -1.66 22.90 3.38
C LYS A 642 -1.35 21.83 2.32
N GLU A 643 -2.23 20.84 2.14
CA GLU A 643 -2.04 19.74 1.18
C GLU A 643 -1.95 20.25 -0.28
N ILE A 644 -2.82 21.16 -0.67
CA ILE A 644 -2.85 21.75 -2.03
C ILE A 644 -1.69 22.71 -2.19
N PHE A 645 -1.45 23.56 -1.18
CA PHE A 645 -0.38 24.55 -1.19
C PHE A 645 0.99 23.91 -1.34
N SER A 646 1.32 22.92 -0.52
CA SER A 646 2.61 22.23 -0.58
C SER A 646 2.88 21.55 -1.93
N LYS A 647 1.83 21.02 -2.59
CA LYS A 647 1.96 20.47 -3.95
C LYS A 647 2.23 21.56 -4.98
N TYR A 648 1.57 22.72 -4.86
CA TYR A 648 1.80 23.86 -5.74
C TYR A 648 3.23 24.38 -5.60
N VAL A 649 3.69 24.61 -4.37
CA VAL A 649 5.04 25.07 -4.06
C VAL A 649 6.11 24.11 -4.62
N LEU A 650 5.95 22.80 -4.41
CA LEU A 650 6.90 21.81 -4.92
C LEU A 650 6.96 21.78 -6.47
N LYS A 651 5.83 22.02 -7.13
CA LYS A 651 5.74 22.07 -8.60
C LYS A 651 6.38 23.36 -9.14
N ASN A 652 6.13 24.49 -8.50
CA ASN A 652 6.52 25.83 -8.93
C ASN A 652 7.67 26.41 -8.08
N TYR A 653 8.56 25.57 -7.57
CA TYR A 653 9.63 25.93 -6.62
C TYR A 653 10.52 27.08 -7.08
N LYS A 654 10.60 27.39 -8.37
CA LYS A 654 11.38 28.50 -8.94
C LYS A 654 10.74 29.88 -8.71
N GLU A 655 9.45 29.91 -8.41
CA GLU A 655 8.66 31.15 -8.23
C GLU A 655 8.70 31.66 -6.79
N PHE A 656 9.31 30.92 -5.86
CA PHE A 656 9.35 31.22 -4.44
C PHE A 656 10.76 31.57 -3.95
N ASP A 657 10.82 32.47 -2.97
CA ASP A 657 12.02 32.77 -2.19
C ASP A 657 12.10 31.84 -0.99
N PHE A 658 13.17 31.04 -0.93
CA PHE A 658 13.45 30.08 0.15
C PHE A 658 14.58 30.53 1.07
N THR A 659 14.88 31.83 1.17
CA THR A 659 15.98 32.36 1.99
C THR A 659 15.87 31.94 3.46
N GLU A 660 14.66 31.94 4.03
CA GLU A 660 14.44 31.55 5.43
C GLU A 660 14.60 30.02 5.67
N PHE A 661 14.62 29.21 4.60
CA PHE A 661 14.93 27.77 4.71
C PHE A 661 16.43 27.49 4.86
N ILE A 662 17.30 28.45 4.65
CA ILE A 662 18.76 28.26 4.71
C ILE A 662 19.17 27.74 6.09
N ALA A 663 18.69 28.35 7.17
CA ALA A 663 19.00 27.92 8.53
C ALA A 663 18.53 26.47 8.82
N LEU A 664 17.36 26.07 8.31
CA LEU A 664 16.85 24.71 8.41
C LEU A 664 17.74 23.72 7.63
N LEU A 665 18.11 24.06 6.39
CA LEU A 665 18.91 23.19 5.53
C LEU A 665 20.36 23.08 6.02
N ASP A 666 20.93 24.15 6.56
CA ASP A 666 22.24 24.15 7.23
C ASP A 666 22.21 23.21 8.44
N GLY A 667 21.17 23.28 9.29
CA GLY A 667 21.02 22.38 10.43
C GLY A 667 20.91 20.91 10.02
N ILE A 668 20.18 20.60 8.95
CA ILE A 668 20.09 19.24 8.40
C ILE A 668 21.46 18.77 7.90
N ARG A 669 22.15 19.60 7.10
CA ARG A 669 23.49 19.30 6.58
C ARG A 669 24.49 19.06 7.71
N ASP A 670 24.54 19.96 8.67
CA ASP A 670 25.50 19.91 9.77
C ASP A 670 25.32 18.66 10.64
N ASN A 671 24.07 18.23 10.90
CA ASN A 671 23.78 16.97 11.59
C ASN A 671 24.29 15.74 10.82
N ILE A 672 24.18 15.76 9.49
CA ILE A 672 24.65 14.67 8.65
C ILE A 672 26.18 14.62 8.60
N LEU A 673 26.83 15.77 8.57
CA LEU A 673 28.28 15.86 8.58
C LEU A 673 28.87 15.49 9.95
N ASP A 674 28.24 15.95 11.06
CA ASP A 674 28.62 15.57 12.42
C ASP A 674 28.54 14.05 12.66
N TYR A 675 27.58 13.37 12.04
CA TYR A 675 27.47 11.92 12.14
C TYR A 675 28.59 11.16 11.43
N LYS A 676 29.14 11.75 10.36
CA LYS A 676 30.22 11.14 9.57
C LYS A 676 31.61 11.43 10.12
N SER A 677 31.74 12.48 10.97
CA SER A 677 32.99 12.82 11.65
C SER A 677 33.24 11.90 12.87
#